data_d4f887caef162f53d46b4c61988a1eba
#
_entry.id   d4f887caef162f53d46b4c61988a1eba
#
_cell.length_a   1.000
_cell.length_b   1.000
_cell.length_c   1.000
_cell.angle_alpha   90.00
_cell.angle_beta   90.00
_cell.angle_gamma   90.00
#
_symmetry.space_group_name_H-M   'P 1'
#
loop_
_entity.id
_entity.type
_entity.pdbx_description
1 polymer ?
#
loop_
_entity_poly.entity_id
_entity_poly.type
_entity_poly.pdbx_seq_one_letter_code
_entity_poly.pdbx_strand_id
1 'polypeptide(L)'
;MPSIAKVAVNDATIHFDKLYSYLVPPELEPSVWPGGIVLVPFGQGNRPRMAVVIETEAGDDPEPRLKSLLAAAPEEARLTPDLMELVRFLRDRYFCTWYEAVKAVIPYGAQYQPGVENGRPVVKSRMVRPVETIYTLTGTLPEKPKPGPKQLRAVEALRPGPRSRAELEELGISRATLDGLCKKGILTAQTRDRPLDLFGEVPFDPRPLTLSPEQQTACRLLEEDLTAGEPRAALLYGVTGSGKTAVFLRLIEQTLAQGRRALILVPEIGLTPQMIRRLKAMFGSRLAVQHSALSNTERLLQWRMIQQGNADIVVGTRSAVFAPLQNLGLIILDEEQEHTYQSESSPRYSAHDVAKKRAAMENALLLFASATPRTETYQAAVSGRLRLVTLQHRYGGRPLPTVDFIDMRAELAAGNPREVSARMAQALEETMDRGEQSILLLNRRGYRTVGMCQSCGHVLKCPNCSVPLVYHKPQQALFCHHCGHRISPVPTVCPECGGKMVYSGFGTQKVEEELAALLPKARILRMDQDSTGRKNAHEQMLARFARQEYDILLGTQMVAKGLDFEKVTLVGVLGIDSMLFGQGFRSFENVFSLVTQVVGRGGRAKLPGRALIQTTVPDHPVLQLAAAQDYPRFYEQEIAFRRFSLYPPYCSFCVVGFSGEREPEVFAAARRFGQLLAERFASHPEQPLRMLGPTPMTIVKLNGRYRYKLTLKCRNDAPFRALLRSTLDAYAEEKLPAKAGVTIDFNSDGD
;
A
#
# COMPACT_ATOMS: atom_id res chain seq x y z
N MET A 1 43.96 3.95 14.08
CA MET A 1 43.88 3.56 12.65
C MET A 1 42.77 4.37 12.04
N PRO A 2 42.93 4.97 10.87
CA PRO A 2 41.85 5.71 10.24
C PRO A 2 40.72 4.77 9.87
N SER A 3 39.45 5.15 10.22
CA SER A 3 38.28 4.40 9.85
C SER A 3 37.81 4.76 8.46
N ILE A 4 37.47 3.76 7.65
CA ILE A 4 36.92 3.91 6.30
C ILE A 4 35.44 3.51 6.33
N ALA A 5 34.59 4.37 5.82
CA ALA A 5 33.15 4.08 5.64
C ALA A 5 32.84 3.75 4.18
N LYS A 6 32.27 2.58 3.92
CA LYS A 6 31.67 2.21 2.63
C LYS A 6 30.23 2.64 2.60
N VAL A 7 29.89 3.55 1.70
CA VAL A 7 28.57 4.20 1.69
C VAL A 7 27.83 4.02 0.37
N ALA A 8 26.52 3.92 0.46
CA ALA A 8 25.59 3.98 -0.66
C ALA A 8 25.10 5.42 -0.84
N VAL A 9 25.39 6.02 -2.00
CA VAL A 9 25.07 7.42 -2.30
C VAL A 9 23.69 7.56 -2.93
N ASN A 10 22.93 8.59 -2.55
CA ASN A 10 21.66 8.91 -3.17
C ASN A 10 21.83 9.23 -4.66
N ASP A 11 20.82 8.87 -5.46
CA ASP A 11 20.75 9.09 -6.91
C ASP A 11 21.77 8.25 -7.74
N ALA A 12 22.35 7.19 -7.17
CA ALA A 12 23.05 6.18 -7.94
C ALA A 12 22.06 5.43 -8.86
N THR A 13 22.42 5.24 -10.13
CA THR A 13 21.69 4.36 -11.03
C THR A 13 22.18 2.92 -10.86
N ILE A 14 21.41 1.95 -11.35
CA ILE A 14 21.73 0.51 -11.22
C ILE A 14 23.13 0.18 -11.77
N HIS A 15 23.58 0.89 -12.81
CA HIS A 15 24.92 0.74 -13.42
C HIS A 15 26.05 1.33 -12.57
N PHE A 16 25.74 2.21 -11.62
CA PHE A 16 26.68 2.86 -10.71
C PHE A 16 26.38 2.53 -9.25
N ASP A 17 25.61 1.47 -9.02
CA ASP A 17 25.23 1.01 -7.68
C ASP A 17 26.38 0.23 -7.02
N LYS A 18 27.47 0.95 -6.70
CA LYS A 18 28.60 0.45 -5.92
C LYS A 18 28.72 1.21 -4.62
N LEU A 19 29.37 0.59 -3.66
CA LEU A 19 29.76 1.27 -2.43
C LEU A 19 30.98 2.15 -2.70
N TYR A 20 30.94 3.36 -2.18
CA TYR A 20 32.02 4.31 -2.28
C TYR A 20 32.71 4.43 -0.93
N SER A 21 34.06 4.37 -0.93
CA SER A 21 34.88 4.49 0.28
C SER A 21 35.21 5.95 0.60
N TYR A 22 35.02 6.31 1.87
CA TYR A 22 35.34 7.62 2.41
C TYR A 22 36.09 7.50 3.72
N LEU A 23 37.03 8.41 3.95
CA LEU A 23 37.68 8.56 5.26
C LEU A 23 36.67 9.09 6.28
N VAL A 24 36.69 8.52 7.46
CA VAL A 24 35.88 9.02 8.62
C VAL A 24 36.80 9.97 9.41
N PRO A 25 36.48 11.29 9.46
CA PRO A 25 37.22 12.22 10.31
C PRO A 25 37.10 11.81 11.79
N PRO A 26 38.17 11.98 12.60
CA PRO A 26 38.16 11.59 14.01
C PRO A 26 36.98 12.13 14.83
N GLU A 27 36.57 13.38 14.52
CA GLU A 27 35.43 14.02 15.16
C GLU A 27 34.08 13.38 14.83
N LEU A 28 33.97 12.63 13.70
CA LEU A 28 32.76 11.94 13.28
C LEU A 28 32.77 10.44 13.65
N GLU A 29 33.90 9.87 14.05
CA GLU A 29 34.00 8.44 14.42
C GLU A 29 32.92 7.97 15.40
N PRO A 30 32.59 8.72 16.48
CA PRO A 30 31.53 8.30 17.40
C PRO A 30 30.12 8.30 16.81
N SER A 31 29.96 8.92 15.62
CA SER A 31 28.67 9.10 14.96
C SER A 31 28.55 8.31 13.64
N VAL A 32 29.57 7.51 13.27
CA VAL A 32 29.59 6.76 12.00
C VAL A 32 29.59 5.28 12.25
N TRP A 33 28.50 4.61 11.89
CA TRP A 33 28.29 3.15 12.03
C TRP A 33 27.40 2.63 10.90
N PRO A 34 27.38 1.33 10.62
CA PRO A 34 26.48 0.73 9.63
C PRO A 34 25.01 1.08 9.93
N GLY A 35 24.29 1.53 8.89
CA GLY A 35 22.93 2.06 8.98
C GLY A 35 22.86 3.55 9.31
N GLY A 36 23.97 4.21 9.61
CA GLY A 36 24.05 5.66 9.84
C GLY A 36 23.90 6.47 8.54
N ILE A 37 23.23 7.61 8.63
CA ILE A 37 23.06 8.55 7.51
C ILE A 37 24.20 9.58 7.56
N VAL A 38 24.87 9.79 6.44
CA VAL A 38 26.02 10.69 6.33
C VAL A 38 25.90 11.62 5.13
N LEU A 39 26.66 12.71 5.14
CA LEU A 39 26.84 13.63 4.03
C LEU A 39 28.22 13.43 3.43
N VAL A 40 28.28 13.24 2.11
CA VAL A 40 29.54 12.97 1.37
C VAL A 40 29.76 13.96 0.23
N PRO A 41 30.99 14.32 -0.10
CA PRO A 41 31.32 15.07 -1.31
C PRO A 41 31.31 14.08 -2.50
N PHE A 42 30.41 14.27 -3.47
CA PHE A 42 30.25 13.33 -4.58
C PHE A 42 30.47 13.96 -5.95
N GLY A 43 31.03 13.18 -6.88
CA GLY A 43 31.34 13.59 -8.25
C GLY A 43 32.55 14.51 -8.37
N GLN A 44 32.82 15.02 -9.59
CA GLN A 44 33.96 15.90 -9.87
C GLN A 44 33.82 17.27 -9.19
N GLY A 45 32.60 17.75 -8.98
CA GLY A 45 32.30 19.03 -8.32
C GLY A 45 32.14 18.96 -6.79
N ASN A 46 32.46 17.85 -6.14
CA ASN A 46 32.36 17.65 -4.68
C ASN A 46 31.00 18.09 -4.08
N ARG A 47 29.92 17.93 -4.83
CA ARG A 47 28.60 18.35 -4.35
C ARG A 47 28.18 17.51 -3.15
N PRO A 48 27.71 18.12 -2.04
CA PRO A 48 27.23 17.36 -0.91
C PRO A 48 26.04 16.48 -1.29
N ARG A 49 26.14 15.18 -1.00
CA ARG A 49 25.10 14.18 -1.24
C ARG A 49 24.83 13.37 0.02
N MET A 50 23.56 13.05 0.24
CA MET A 50 23.19 12.12 1.30
C MET A 50 23.64 10.71 0.94
N ALA A 51 24.14 9.99 1.91
CA ALA A 51 24.54 8.60 1.79
C ALA A 51 24.18 7.82 3.06
N VAL A 52 24.17 6.51 2.95
CA VAL A 52 24.00 5.60 4.09
C VAL A 52 25.23 4.73 4.20
N VAL A 53 25.75 4.62 5.41
CA VAL A 53 26.89 3.75 5.72
C VAL A 53 26.40 2.30 5.67
N ILE A 54 27.03 1.49 4.83
CA ILE A 54 26.71 0.06 4.71
C ILE A 54 27.70 -0.76 5.53
N GLU A 55 28.99 -0.39 5.49
CA GLU A 55 30.07 -1.07 6.19
C GLU A 55 31.09 -0.05 6.70
N THR A 56 31.79 -0.40 7.77
CA THR A 56 32.94 0.34 8.28
C THR A 56 34.13 -0.62 8.40
N GLU A 57 35.30 -0.18 7.99
CA GLU A 57 36.56 -0.95 8.05
C GLU A 57 37.63 -0.12 8.76
N ALA A 58 38.48 -0.78 9.54
CA ALA A 58 39.72 -0.18 10.01
C ALA A 58 40.77 -0.28 8.89
N GLY A 59 41.29 0.82 8.42
CA GLY A 59 42.32 0.83 7.37
C GLY A 59 43.71 1.06 7.96
N ASP A 60 44.71 0.27 7.52
CA ASP A 60 46.11 0.44 7.96
C ASP A 60 46.82 1.59 7.23
N ASP A 61 46.40 1.91 6.00
CA ASP A 61 46.94 3.05 5.23
C ASP A 61 45.89 3.53 4.22
N PRO A 62 45.20 4.67 4.49
CA PRO A 62 44.20 5.16 3.56
C PRO A 62 44.87 5.54 2.24
N GLU A 63 44.36 5.01 1.13
CA GLU A 63 44.75 5.49 -0.18
C GLU A 63 44.72 7.02 -0.19
N PRO A 64 45.83 7.71 -0.61
CA PRO A 64 45.96 9.17 -0.51
C PRO A 64 44.89 9.98 -1.26
N ARG A 65 43.97 9.29 -1.97
CA ARG A 65 42.89 9.86 -2.80
C ARG A 65 41.53 9.74 -2.23
N LEU A 66 41.32 9.13 -1.03
CA LEU A 66 39.99 9.04 -0.43
C LEU A 66 39.51 10.40 0.06
N LYS A 67 38.27 10.75 -0.28
CA LYS A 67 37.56 11.93 0.25
C LYS A 67 37.06 11.65 1.65
N SER A 68 36.95 12.70 2.48
CA SER A 68 36.44 12.58 3.83
C SER A 68 34.88 12.80 3.88
N LEU A 69 34.22 12.19 4.84
CA LEU A 69 32.82 12.48 5.18
C LEU A 69 32.71 13.98 5.60
N LEU A 70 31.58 14.61 5.26
CA LEU A 70 31.33 16.02 5.60
C LEU A 70 30.57 16.16 6.91
N ALA A 71 29.61 15.28 7.18
CA ALA A 71 28.79 15.28 8.39
C ALA A 71 28.11 13.92 8.57
N ALA A 72 27.70 13.64 9.80
CA ALA A 72 26.85 12.50 10.16
C ALA A 72 25.51 12.98 10.75
N ALA A 73 24.44 12.21 10.54
CA ALA A 73 23.18 12.40 11.19
C ALA A 73 23.24 11.96 12.67
N PRO A 74 22.33 12.44 13.53
CA PRO A 74 22.22 11.95 14.90
C PRO A 74 21.94 10.45 14.96
N GLU A 75 22.31 9.79 16.07
CA GLU A 75 22.13 8.36 16.28
C GLU A 75 20.68 7.89 16.09
N GLU A 76 19.71 8.72 16.46
CA GLU A 76 18.27 8.48 16.25
C GLU A 76 17.88 8.22 14.78
N ALA A 77 18.72 8.65 13.84
CA ALA A 77 18.51 8.45 12.39
C ALA A 77 19.04 7.09 11.89
N ARG A 78 19.72 6.33 12.76
CA ARG A 78 20.34 5.05 12.41
C ARG A 78 19.30 3.98 12.13
N LEU A 79 19.51 3.22 11.07
CA LEU A 79 18.81 1.95 10.85
C LEU A 79 19.35 0.88 11.80
N THR A 80 18.46 0.11 12.40
CA THR A 80 18.84 -1.04 13.22
C THR A 80 19.50 -2.13 12.35
N PRO A 81 20.33 -3.02 12.94
CA PRO A 81 20.93 -4.13 12.20
C PRO A 81 19.92 -4.98 11.43
N ASP A 82 18.74 -5.24 12.02
CA ASP A 82 17.65 -6.00 11.38
C ASP A 82 17.11 -5.28 10.14
N LEU A 83 16.93 -3.96 10.20
CA LEU A 83 16.52 -3.17 9.05
C LEU A 83 17.61 -3.12 7.97
N MET A 84 18.88 -3.11 8.35
CA MET A 84 19.98 -3.21 7.40
C MET A 84 20.03 -4.57 6.71
N GLU A 85 19.68 -5.65 7.40
CA GLU A 85 19.53 -6.97 6.78
C GLU A 85 18.36 -6.99 5.79
N LEU A 86 17.25 -6.30 6.08
CA LEU A 86 16.15 -6.13 5.11
C LEU A 86 16.57 -5.27 3.91
N VAL A 87 17.41 -4.26 4.08
CA VAL A 87 17.98 -3.48 2.96
C VAL A 87 18.81 -4.40 2.05
N ARG A 88 19.68 -5.27 2.60
CA ARG A 88 20.43 -6.27 1.82
C ARG A 88 19.48 -7.23 1.10
N PHE A 89 18.49 -7.76 1.81
CA PHE A 89 17.48 -8.65 1.23
C PHE A 89 16.74 -8.01 0.06
N LEU A 90 16.29 -6.75 0.19
CA LEU A 90 15.61 -6.03 -0.89
C LEU A 90 16.49 -5.88 -2.12
N ARG A 91 17.74 -5.47 -1.92
CA ARG A 91 18.70 -5.28 -3.00
C ARG A 91 18.93 -6.58 -3.78
N ASP A 92 19.17 -7.68 -3.07
CA ASP A 92 19.46 -8.97 -3.69
C ASP A 92 18.23 -9.59 -4.36
N ARG A 93 17.07 -9.43 -3.73
CA ARG A 93 15.83 -10.06 -4.20
C ARG A 93 15.19 -9.32 -5.36
N TYR A 94 15.22 -7.97 -5.36
CA TYR A 94 14.45 -7.13 -6.28
C TYR A 94 15.28 -6.28 -7.22
N PHE A 95 16.61 -6.48 -7.27
CA PHE A 95 17.51 -5.79 -8.20
C PHE A 95 17.36 -4.27 -8.17
N CYS A 96 17.22 -3.71 -7.00
CA CYS A 96 17.23 -2.27 -6.77
C CYS A 96 18.60 -1.79 -6.31
N THR A 97 18.83 -0.48 -6.34
CA THR A 97 20.03 0.11 -5.77
C THR A 97 20.02 0.07 -4.24
N TRP A 98 21.19 0.16 -3.62
CA TRP A 98 21.31 0.25 -2.17
C TRP A 98 20.44 1.37 -1.59
N TYR A 99 20.48 2.54 -2.22
CA TYR A 99 19.75 3.70 -1.72
C TYR A 99 18.23 3.59 -1.94
N GLU A 100 17.78 2.96 -3.01
CA GLU A 100 16.37 2.63 -3.21
C GLU A 100 15.84 1.69 -2.14
N ALA A 101 16.64 0.66 -1.78
CA ALA A 101 16.29 -0.25 -0.69
C ALA A 101 16.19 0.49 0.66
N VAL A 102 17.15 1.37 0.96
CA VAL A 102 17.11 2.22 2.16
C VAL A 102 15.87 3.14 2.16
N LYS A 103 15.56 3.79 1.04
CA LYS A 103 14.36 4.65 0.91
C LYS A 103 13.04 3.88 1.14
N ALA A 104 12.99 2.61 0.78
CA ALA A 104 11.81 1.79 1.02
C ALA A 104 11.62 1.45 2.50
N VAL A 105 12.72 1.26 3.21
CA VAL A 105 12.74 0.91 4.63
C VAL A 105 12.45 2.15 5.50
N ILE A 106 13.06 3.29 5.19
CA ILE A 106 12.86 4.55 5.95
C ILE A 106 11.58 5.25 5.47
N PRO A 107 10.63 5.55 6.35
CA PRO A 107 9.45 6.31 5.95
C PRO A 107 9.84 7.73 5.51
N TYR A 108 9.11 8.26 4.52
CA TYR A 108 9.40 9.58 3.94
C TYR A 108 9.55 10.69 4.99
N GLY A 109 8.78 10.63 6.07
CA GLY A 109 8.85 11.58 7.17
C GLY A 109 10.15 11.52 8.00
N ALA A 110 10.88 10.41 7.98
CA ALA A 110 12.16 10.24 8.69
C ALA A 110 13.39 10.55 7.83
N GLN A 111 13.20 11.09 6.61
CA GLN A 111 14.30 11.42 5.72
C GLN A 111 15.02 12.70 6.14
N TYR A 112 16.33 12.72 5.86
CA TYR A 112 17.22 13.84 6.11
C TYR A 112 17.64 14.52 4.80
N GLN A 113 18.15 15.73 4.91
CA GLN A 113 18.63 16.52 3.78
C GLN A 113 19.93 17.24 4.10
N PRO A 114 20.75 17.60 3.09
CA PRO A 114 21.90 18.46 3.30
C PRO A 114 21.49 19.82 3.83
N GLY A 115 22.24 20.35 4.76
CA GLY A 115 22.06 21.71 5.28
C GLY A 115 23.40 22.39 5.54
N VAL A 116 23.36 23.66 5.90
CA VAL A 116 24.53 24.42 6.35
C VAL A 116 24.16 25.10 7.67
N GLU A 117 25.04 24.99 8.67
CA GLU A 117 24.96 25.71 9.96
C GLU A 117 26.33 26.29 10.29
N ASN A 118 26.37 27.57 10.60
CA ASN A 118 27.61 28.31 10.87
C ASN A 118 28.71 28.08 9.80
N GLY A 119 28.32 28.04 8.52
CA GLY A 119 29.23 27.81 7.41
C GLY A 119 29.72 26.37 7.23
N ARG A 120 29.30 25.41 8.08
CA ARG A 120 29.69 24.00 7.98
C ARG A 120 28.54 23.15 7.41
N PRO A 121 28.84 22.14 6.56
CA PRO A 121 27.84 21.18 6.12
C PRO A 121 27.29 20.38 7.30
N VAL A 122 25.97 20.21 7.35
CA VAL A 122 25.28 19.41 8.38
C VAL A 122 24.18 18.57 7.74
N VAL A 123 23.78 17.51 8.45
CA VAL A 123 22.62 16.70 8.10
C VAL A 123 21.40 17.22 8.89
N LYS A 124 20.42 17.74 8.17
CA LYS A 124 19.19 18.29 8.78
C LYS A 124 18.01 17.35 8.56
N SER A 125 17.18 17.19 9.60
CA SER A 125 15.87 16.57 9.42
C SER A 125 15.04 17.45 8.48
N ARG A 126 14.33 16.85 7.54
CA ARG A 126 13.34 17.57 6.70
C ARG A 126 12.13 18.05 7.50
N MET A 127 11.96 17.53 8.71
CA MET A 127 10.78 17.73 9.51
C MET A 127 11.05 18.67 10.68
N VAL A 128 10.18 19.66 10.81
CA VAL A 128 10.08 20.45 12.05
C VAL A 128 9.35 19.58 13.07
N ARG A 129 9.99 19.34 14.23
CA ARG A 129 9.32 18.64 15.34
C ARG A 129 8.05 19.42 15.69
N PRO A 130 6.89 18.79 15.77
CA PRO A 130 5.72 19.44 16.31
C PRO A 130 5.95 19.62 17.79
N VAL A 131 6.30 20.83 18.16
CA VAL A 131 6.51 21.21 19.55
C VAL A 131 5.31 22.03 20.03
N GLU A 132 4.93 21.82 21.27
CA GLU A 132 3.98 22.69 21.96
C GLU A 132 4.69 23.44 23.07
N THR A 133 4.27 24.67 23.28
CA THR A 133 4.76 25.46 24.40
C THR A 133 3.81 25.32 25.57
N ILE A 134 4.30 24.82 26.68
CA ILE A 134 3.56 24.67 27.93
C ILE A 134 3.95 25.85 28.84
N TYR A 135 2.95 26.49 29.36
CA TYR A 135 3.10 27.57 30.29
C TYR A 135 2.80 27.12 31.72
N THR A 136 3.67 27.43 32.64
CA THR A 136 3.56 27.10 34.06
C THR A 136 3.74 28.34 34.92
N LEU A 137 2.96 28.47 35.99
CA LEU A 137 3.12 29.53 36.97
C LEU A 137 4.41 29.31 37.78
N THR A 138 5.19 30.38 37.98
CA THR A 138 6.43 30.36 38.77
C THR A 138 6.23 30.41 40.30
N GLY A 139 4.98 30.40 40.76
CA GLY A 139 4.62 30.28 42.19
C GLY A 139 4.41 31.57 42.93
N THR A 140 5.06 32.68 42.61
CA THR A 140 4.88 34.00 43.29
C THR A 140 4.47 35.08 42.32
N LEU A 141 3.33 35.72 42.59
CA LEU A 141 2.94 36.94 41.89
C LEU A 141 3.75 38.13 42.46
N PRO A 142 4.47 38.88 41.63
CA PRO A 142 5.20 40.05 42.10
C PRO A 142 4.24 41.14 42.59
N GLU A 143 4.58 41.78 43.70
CA GLU A 143 3.78 42.86 44.26
C GLU A 143 3.70 44.11 43.35
N LYS A 144 4.70 44.32 42.50
CA LYS A 144 4.75 45.42 41.48
C LYS A 144 5.62 45.00 40.30
N PRO A 145 5.20 45.22 39.03
CA PRO A 145 3.90 45.77 38.59
C PRO A 145 2.79 44.73 38.61
N LYS A 146 1.60 45.06 39.10
CA LYS A 146 0.43 44.15 39.12
C LYS A 146 0.03 43.77 37.70
N PRO A 147 -0.34 42.50 37.47
CA PRO A 147 -0.86 42.04 36.17
C PRO A 147 -2.15 42.80 35.79
N GLY A 148 -2.26 43.21 34.53
CA GLY A 148 -3.50 43.82 34.02
C GLY A 148 -4.64 42.78 33.87
N PRO A 149 -5.90 43.22 33.62
CA PRO A 149 -7.07 42.30 33.62
C PRO A 149 -6.93 41.07 32.69
N LYS A 150 -6.34 41.26 31.51
CA LYS A 150 -6.08 40.14 30.56
C LYS A 150 -5.00 39.17 31.07
N GLN A 151 -4.01 39.70 31.79
CA GLN A 151 -2.93 38.90 32.39
C GLN A 151 -3.42 38.12 33.62
N LEU A 152 -4.32 38.72 34.42
CA LEU A 152 -4.95 38.02 35.54
C LEU A 152 -5.78 36.81 35.07
N ARG A 153 -6.50 36.99 33.99
CA ARG A 153 -7.28 35.88 33.37
C ARG A 153 -6.39 34.71 32.94
N ALA A 154 -5.19 34.99 32.42
CA ALA A 154 -4.20 33.98 32.09
C ALA A 154 -3.64 33.28 33.34
N VAL A 155 -3.37 34.01 34.40
CA VAL A 155 -2.92 33.47 35.69
C VAL A 155 -3.98 32.54 36.30
N GLU A 156 -5.26 32.99 36.31
CA GLU A 156 -6.38 32.19 36.79
C GLU A 156 -6.54 30.89 36.00
N ALA A 157 -6.42 30.95 34.67
CA ALA A 157 -6.48 29.77 33.80
C ALA A 157 -5.36 28.73 34.07
N LEU A 158 -4.20 29.19 34.60
CA LEU A 158 -3.04 28.36 34.90
C LEU A 158 -2.96 27.90 36.36
N ARG A 159 -3.84 28.37 37.26
CA ARG A 159 -3.88 27.94 38.68
C ARG A 159 -4.11 26.44 38.84
N PRO A 160 -4.97 25.78 38.05
CA PRO A 160 -5.16 24.32 38.19
C PRO A 160 -3.96 23.48 37.74
N GLY A 161 -3.02 24.07 36.97
CA GLY A 161 -1.84 23.38 36.48
C GLY A 161 -1.29 23.93 35.15
N PRO A 162 -0.19 23.37 34.65
CA PRO A 162 0.40 23.73 33.37
C PRO A 162 -0.60 23.55 32.20
N ARG A 163 -0.59 24.47 31.25
CA ARG A 163 -1.44 24.36 30.02
C ARG A 163 -0.64 24.68 28.77
N SER A 164 -1.06 24.06 27.69
CA SER A 164 -0.50 24.34 26.38
C SER A 164 -0.95 25.69 25.83
N ARG A 165 -0.18 26.22 24.89
CA ARG A 165 -0.54 27.46 24.21
C ARG A 165 -1.90 27.34 23.51
N ALA A 166 -2.21 26.22 22.88
CA ALA A 166 -3.47 26.00 22.18
C ALA A 166 -4.68 26.05 23.13
N GLU A 167 -4.61 25.41 24.30
CA GLU A 167 -5.66 25.45 25.32
C GLU A 167 -5.88 26.87 25.85
N LEU A 168 -4.82 27.68 26.00
CA LEU A 168 -4.92 29.04 26.45
C LEU A 168 -5.49 29.98 25.37
N GLU A 169 -5.17 29.75 24.09
CA GLU A 169 -5.76 30.47 22.95
C GLU A 169 -7.26 30.17 22.81
N GLU A 170 -7.71 28.94 23.04
CA GLU A 170 -9.13 28.53 23.08
C GLU A 170 -9.90 29.27 24.21
N LEU A 171 -9.24 29.59 25.32
CA LEU A 171 -9.77 30.42 26.40
C LEU A 171 -9.70 31.93 26.10
N GLY A 172 -9.29 32.31 24.88
CA GLY A 172 -9.20 33.70 24.44
C GLY A 172 -7.96 34.46 24.98
N ILE A 173 -6.93 33.76 25.41
CA ILE A 173 -5.69 34.32 25.92
C ILE A 173 -4.67 34.44 24.80
N SER A 174 -4.29 35.65 24.40
CA SER A 174 -3.39 35.88 23.28
C SER A 174 -1.93 35.56 23.61
N ARG A 175 -1.14 35.23 22.58
CA ARG A 175 0.32 35.00 22.67
C ARG A 175 1.03 36.20 23.31
N ALA A 176 0.67 37.43 22.90
CA ALA A 176 1.28 38.65 23.45
C ALA A 176 1.08 38.78 24.96
N THR A 177 -0.07 38.32 25.49
CA THR A 177 -0.35 38.29 26.93
C THR A 177 0.57 37.29 27.65
N LEU A 178 0.77 36.09 27.06
CA LEU A 178 1.65 35.05 27.62
C LEU A 178 3.12 35.49 27.57
N ASP A 179 3.59 36.03 26.46
CA ASP A 179 4.96 36.53 26.30
C ASP A 179 5.24 37.68 27.30
N GLY A 180 4.23 38.57 27.55
CA GLY A 180 4.33 39.62 28.54
C GLY A 180 4.42 39.11 29.98
N LEU A 181 3.75 38.01 30.32
CA LEU A 181 3.83 37.34 31.62
C LEU A 181 5.16 36.59 31.79
N CYS A 182 5.68 36.00 30.75
CA CYS A 182 7.00 35.38 30.77
C CYS A 182 8.11 36.42 31.00
N LYS A 183 8.05 37.57 30.32
CA LYS A 183 8.99 38.69 30.55
C LYS A 183 8.93 39.26 31.96
N LYS A 184 7.79 39.17 32.62
CA LYS A 184 7.62 39.57 34.04
C LYS A 184 8.03 38.47 35.04
N GLY A 185 8.50 37.30 34.56
CA GLY A 185 8.89 36.16 35.41
C GLY A 185 7.71 35.47 36.12
N ILE A 186 6.46 35.78 35.75
CA ILE A 186 5.24 35.18 36.32
C ILE A 186 4.96 33.81 35.74
N LEU A 187 5.32 33.61 34.45
CA LEU A 187 5.22 32.30 33.76
C LEU A 187 6.58 31.84 33.28
N THR A 188 6.77 30.54 33.32
CA THR A 188 7.82 29.86 32.56
C THR A 188 7.19 29.20 31.34
N ALA A 189 7.85 29.31 30.19
CA ALA A 189 7.47 28.66 28.95
C ALA A 189 8.47 27.53 28.68
N GLN A 190 8.01 26.29 28.64
CA GLN A 190 8.80 25.12 28.27
C GLN A 190 8.27 24.53 26.97
N THR A 191 9.19 24.28 26.05
CA THR A 191 8.84 23.63 24.80
C THR A 191 8.99 22.10 25.01
N ARG A 192 7.92 21.35 24.74
CA ARG A 192 7.94 19.89 24.72
C ARG A 192 7.45 19.35 23.41
N ASP A 193 7.80 18.14 23.08
CA ASP A 193 7.21 17.45 21.92
C ASP A 193 5.71 17.32 22.14
N ARG A 194 4.92 17.73 21.14
CA ARG A 194 3.46 17.64 21.20
C ARG A 194 3.04 16.18 21.14
N PRO A 195 2.31 15.64 22.13
CA PRO A 195 1.75 14.30 22.03
C PRO A 195 0.83 14.23 20.80
N LEU A 196 1.06 13.25 19.94
CA LEU A 196 0.23 13.09 18.77
C LEU A 196 -0.87 12.08 19.10
N ASP A 197 -2.02 12.56 19.47
CA ASP A 197 -3.21 11.72 19.51
C ASP A 197 -3.90 11.75 18.14
N LEU A 198 -3.58 10.75 17.32
CA LEU A 198 -4.09 10.61 15.95
C LEU A 198 -5.59 10.29 15.89
N PHE A 199 -6.19 9.79 16.97
CA PHE A 199 -7.51 9.18 16.94
C PHE A 199 -8.43 9.59 18.11
N GLY A 200 -8.03 10.59 18.89
CA GLY A 200 -8.73 11.05 20.08
C GLY A 200 -8.62 10.07 21.27
N GLU A 201 -9.07 10.51 22.43
CA GLU A 201 -9.15 9.64 23.60
C GLU A 201 -10.15 8.52 23.35
N VAL A 202 -9.65 7.28 23.30
CA VAL A 202 -10.46 6.08 23.25
C VAL A 202 -10.42 5.46 24.65
N PRO A 203 -11.55 5.33 25.34
CA PRO A 203 -11.59 4.68 26.64
C PRO A 203 -11.01 3.26 26.54
N PHE A 204 -10.14 2.90 27.49
CA PHE A 204 -9.63 1.55 27.60
C PHE A 204 -10.76 0.64 28.08
N ASP A 205 -11.13 -0.32 27.26
CA ASP A 205 -12.23 -1.24 27.50
C ASP A 205 -11.83 -2.65 27.03
N PRO A 206 -11.05 -3.39 27.83
CA PRO A 206 -10.58 -4.72 27.52
C PRO A 206 -11.69 -5.76 27.74
N ARG A 207 -12.76 -5.69 26.98
CA ARG A 207 -13.82 -6.68 27.07
C ARG A 207 -13.31 -8.07 26.71
N PRO A 208 -13.63 -9.12 27.48
CA PRO A 208 -13.27 -10.48 27.14
C PRO A 208 -13.79 -10.86 25.76
N LEU A 209 -12.93 -11.45 24.95
CA LEU A 209 -13.31 -11.97 23.64
C LEU A 209 -14.14 -13.23 23.81
N THR A 210 -15.40 -13.20 23.34
CA THR A 210 -16.20 -14.41 23.23
C THR A 210 -15.90 -15.11 21.92
N LEU A 211 -15.16 -16.21 21.99
CA LEU A 211 -14.79 -17.00 20.83
C LEU A 211 -15.76 -18.16 20.61
N SER A 212 -16.10 -18.43 19.36
CA SER A 212 -16.82 -19.65 18.97
C SER A 212 -15.93 -20.89 19.17
N PRO A 213 -16.50 -22.12 19.24
CA PRO A 213 -15.71 -23.35 19.34
C PRO A 213 -14.66 -23.50 18.22
N GLU A 214 -15.02 -23.12 16.97
CA GLU A 214 -14.07 -23.11 15.86
C GLU A 214 -12.91 -22.12 16.07
N GLN A 215 -13.22 -20.90 16.53
CA GLN A 215 -12.22 -19.89 16.84
C GLN A 215 -11.32 -20.31 18.00
N GLN A 216 -11.87 -20.95 19.05
CA GLN A 216 -11.08 -21.50 20.14
C GLN A 216 -10.10 -22.56 19.67
N THR A 217 -10.58 -23.48 18.80
CA THR A 217 -9.72 -24.50 18.19
C THR A 217 -8.62 -23.86 17.33
N ALA A 218 -8.97 -22.86 16.50
CA ALA A 218 -8.01 -22.13 15.69
C ALA A 218 -6.95 -21.43 16.56
N CYS A 219 -7.36 -20.75 17.62
CA CYS A 219 -6.42 -20.13 18.55
C CYS A 219 -5.46 -21.14 19.14
N ARG A 220 -5.94 -22.26 19.68
CA ARG A 220 -5.09 -23.31 20.28
C ARG A 220 -4.02 -23.82 19.30
N LEU A 221 -4.42 -24.11 18.05
CA LEU A 221 -3.47 -24.57 17.02
C LEU A 221 -2.39 -23.54 16.70
N LEU A 222 -2.78 -22.25 16.62
CA LEU A 222 -1.86 -21.16 16.32
C LEU A 222 -1.00 -20.77 17.54
N GLU A 223 -1.50 -20.99 18.76
CA GLU A 223 -0.74 -20.85 20.00
C GLU A 223 0.43 -21.83 20.09
N GLU A 224 0.23 -23.07 19.63
CA GLU A 224 1.30 -24.06 19.51
C GLU A 224 2.44 -23.54 18.61
N ASP A 225 2.09 -22.93 17.45
CA ASP A 225 3.08 -22.34 16.55
C ASP A 225 3.73 -21.08 17.13
N LEU A 226 2.98 -20.26 17.88
CA LEU A 226 3.48 -19.06 18.52
C LEU A 226 4.53 -19.37 19.60
N THR A 227 4.39 -20.50 20.29
CA THR A 227 5.26 -20.94 21.38
C THR A 227 6.39 -21.87 20.93
N ALA A 228 6.45 -22.24 19.66
CA ALA A 228 7.41 -23.24 19.16
C ALA A 228 8.89 -22.83 19.27
N GLY A 229 9.20 -21.54 19.45
CA GLY A 229 10.58 -21.05 19.56
C GLY A 229 11.35 -21.05 18.24
N GLU A 230 10.71 -21.38 17.15
CA GLU A 230 11.26 -21.37 15.78
C GLU A 230 10.29 -20.64 14.83
N PRO A 231 10.76 -20.15 13.68
CA PRO A 231 9.91 -19.46 12.73
C PRO A 231 8.85 -20.41 12.17
N ARG A 232 7.60 -20.07 12.37
CA ARG A 232 6.45 -20.81 11.84
C ARG A 232 5.62 -19.94 10.94
N ALA A 233 4.92 -20.56 9.99
CA ALA A 233 3.96 -19.86 9.17
C ALA A 233 2.67 -20.66 9.01
N ALA A 234 1.54 -19.95 9.09
CA ALA A 234 0.21 -20.53 9.01
C ALA A 234 -0.69 -19.73 8.08
N LEU A 235 -1.70 -20.40 7.52
CA LEU A 235 -2.80 -19.80 6.79
C LEU A 235 -4.09 -19.98 7.60
N LEU A 236 -4.68 -18.88 8.06
CA LEU A 236 -6.03 -18.84 8.58
C LEU A 236 -7.02 -18.60 7.42
N TYR A 237 -7.50 -19.69 6.85
CA TYR A 237 -8.55 -19.68 5.85
C TYR A 237 -9.92 -19.63 6.54
N GLY A 238 -10.74 -18.63 6.24
CA GLY A 238 -12.05 -18.54 6.88
C GLY A 238 -13.03 -17.77 6.02
N VAL A 239 -14.24 -18.31 5.89
CA VAL A 239 -15.31 -17.65 5.12
C VAL A 239 -15.52 -16.19 5.54
N THR A 240 -16.15 -15.41 4.66
CA THR A 240 -16.46 -14.00 4.97
C THR A 240 -17.37 -13.92 6.21
N GLY A 241 -16.97 -13.13 7.21
CA GLY A 241 -17.72 -13.02 8.47
C GLY A 241 -17.49 -14.16 9.47
N SER A 242 -16.48 -15.01 9.29
CA SER A 242 -16.11 -16.06 10.28
C SER A 242 -15.46 -15.53 11.56
N GLY A 243 -15.14 -14.22 11.60
CA GLY A 243 -14.58 -13.57 12.77
C GLY A 243 -13.05 -13.79 12.92
N LYS A 244 -12.29 -13.89 11.83
CA LYS A 244 -10.81 -13.95 11.82
C LYS A 244 -10.16 -12.91 12.75
N THR A 245 -10.74 -11.71 12.80
CA THR A 245 -10.24 -10.64 13.68
C THR A 245 -10.24 -11.02 15.17
N ALA A 246 -11.20 -11.81 15.64
CA ALA A 246 -11.22 -12.27 17.05
C ALA A 246 -10.05 -13.21 17.34
N VAL A 247 -9.68 -14.06 16.37
CA VAL A 247 -8.47 -14.91 16.46
C VAL A 247 -7.21 -14.04 16.51
N PHE A 248 -7.12 -13.00 15.67
CA PHE A 248 -5.97 -12.07 15.71
C PHE A 248 -5.82 -11.42 17.08
N LEU A 249 -6.90 -10.86 17.63
CA LEU A 249 -6.88 -10.18 18.91
C LEU A 249 -6.40 -11.12 20.01
N ARG A 250 -6.85 -12.37 20.00
CA ARG A 250 -6.42 -13.37 20.98
C ARG A 250 -4.92 -13.71 20.85
N LEU A 251 -4.43 -13.89 19.62
CA LEU A 251 -3.01 -14.16 19.40
C LEU A 251 -2.12 -12.97 19.80
N ILE A 252 -2.58 -11.74 19.58
CA ILE A 252 -1.88 -10.53 20.01
C ILE A 252 -1.78 -10.53 21.55
N GLU A 253 -2.89 -10.76 22.28
CA GLU A 253 -2.87 -10.85 23.75
C GLU A 253 -1.81 -11.84 24.25
N GLN A 254 -1.74 -13.02 23.64
CA GLN A 254 -0.78 -14.06 24.00
C GLN A 254 0.66 -13.68 23.65
N THR A 255 0.87 -13.03 22.49
CA THR A 255 2.18 -12.53 22.10
C THR A 255 2.71 -11.51 23.12
N LEU A 256 1.84 -10.57 23.52
CA LEU A 256 2.19 -9.56 24.53
C LEU A 256 2.43 -10.18 25.92
N ALA A 257 1.67 -11.19 26.30
CA ALA A 257 1.86 -11.93 27.54
C ALA A 257 3.22 -12.65 27.62
N GLN A 258 3.80 -13.01 26.46
CA GLN A 258 5.17 -13.55 26.34
C GLN A 258 6.26 -12.45 26.34
N GLY A 259 5.90 -11.18 26.50
CA GLY A 259 6.83 -10.05 26.40
C GLY A 259 7.31 -9.78 24.97
N ARG A 260 6.66 -10.36 23.96
CA ARG A 260 6.96 -10.17 22.54
C ARG A 260 5.97 -9.17 21.90
N ARG A 261 6.27 -8.71 20.70
CA ARG A 261 5.54 -7.66 20.00
C ARG A 261 4.84 -8.18 18.76
N ALA A 262 3.78 -7.46 18.31
CA ALA A 262 2.97 -7.87 17.17
C ALA A 262 2.95 -6.80 16.06
N LEU A 263 3.03 -7.27 14.80
CA LEU A 263 2.88 -6.48 13.59
C LEU A 263 1.66 -6.97 12.82
N ILE A 264 0.75 -6.04 12.50
CA ILE A 264 -0.46 -6.32 11.73
C ILE A 264 -0.39 -5.53 10.42
N LEU A 265 -0.37 -6.23 9.31
CA LEU A 265 -0.49 -5.64 8.01
C LEU A 265 -1.92 -5.80 7.50
N VAL A 266 -2.50 -4.69 7.04
CA VAL A 266 -3.84 -4.64 6.46
C VAL A 266 -3.78 -3.92 5.12
N PRO A 267 -4.68 -4.22 4.16
CA PRO A 267 -4.80 -3.42 2.93
C PRO A 267 -5.11 -1.96 3.27
N GLU A 268 -4.73 -1.03 2.38
CA GLU A 268 -4.95 0.41 2.61
C GLU A 268 -6.43 0.74 2.96
N ILE A 269 -7.35 0.06 2.32
CA ILE A 269 -8.81 0.22 2.54
C ILE A 269 -9.27 -0.51 3.82
N GLY A 270 -8.52 -1.50 4.30
CA GLY A 270 -8.82 -2.26 5.52
C GLY A 270 -8.47 -1.52 6.82
N LEU A 271 -7.57 -0.54 6.74
CA LEU A 271 -7.15 0.25 7.91
C LEU A 271 -8.19 1.34 8.22
N THR A 272 -9.31 0.93 8.77
CA THR A 272 -10.39 1.85 9.13
C THR A 272 -10.19 2.43 10.53
N PRO A 273 -10.67 3.66 10.80
CA PRO A 273 -10.67 4.23 12.15
C PRO A 273 -11.37 3.34 13.18
N GLN A 274 -12.39 2.59 12.75
CA GLN A 274 -13.06 1.62 13.60
C GLN A 274 -12.13 0.51 14.09
N MET A 275 -11.32 -0.06 13.19
CA MET A 275 -10.33 -1.08 13.54
C MET A 275 -9.29 -0.52 14.51
N ILE A 276 -8.78 0.67 14.23
CA ILE A 276 -7.77 1.33 15.09
C ILE A 276 -8.35 1.63 16.47
N ARG A 277 -9.57 2.18 16.55
CA ARG A 277 -10.27 2.43 17.82
C ARG A 277 -10.48 1.15 18.61
N ARG A 278 -10.84 0.06 17.95
CA ARG A 278 -11.00 -1.26 18.60
C ARG A 278 -9.68 -1.77 19.18
N LEU A 279 -8.59 -1.66 18.43
CA LEU A 279 -7.26 -2.03 18.94
C LEU A 279 -6.82 -1.13 20.10
N LYS A 280 -7.04 0.20 20.00
CA LYS A 280 -6.78 1.13 21.10
C LYS A 280 -7.60 0.82 22.35
N ALA A 281 -8.89 0.52 22.19
CA ALA A 281 -9.75 0.16 23.31
C ALA A 281 -9.26 -1.10 24.05
N MET A 282 -8.74 -2.10 23.32
CA MET A 282 -8.26 -3.34 23.89
C MET A 282 -6.85 -3.27 24.45
N PHE A 283 -5.94 -2.57 23.76
CA PHE A 283 -4.49 -2.62 24.04
C PHE A 283 -3.91 -1.28 24.52
N GLY A 284 -4.71 -0.24 24.60
CA GLY A 284 -4.30 1.05 25.14
C GLY A 284 -3.40 1.87 24.22
N SER A 285 -2.54 2.70 24.83
CA SER A 285 -1.72 3.72 24.13
C SER A 285 -0.46 3.15 23.47
N ARG A 286 -0.09 1.88 23.71
CA ARG A 286 1.12 1.26 23.14
C ARG A 286 0.90 0.72 21.71
N LEU A 287 -0.07 1.26 21.00
CA LEU A 287 -0.39 0.98 19.59
C LEU A 287 0.18 2.07 18.69
N ALA A 288 1.04 1.71 17.75
CA ALA A 288 1.51 2.58 16.69
C ALA A 288 0.79 2.27 15.36
N VAL A 289 0.59 3.32 14.56
CA VAL A 289 -0.12 3.22 13.26
C VAL A 289 0.76 3.72 12.13
N GLN A 290 0.85 2.97 11.02
CA GLN A 290 1.65 3.36 9.85
C GLN A 290 0.89 3.18 8.54
N HIS A 291 0.52 4.27 7.87
CA HIS A 291 -0.12 4.25 6.55
C HIS A 291 0.15 5.52 5.72
N SER A 292 -0.21 5.45 4.44
CA SER A 292 0.04 6.52 3.45
C SER A 292 -0.69 7.83 3.72
N ALA A 293 -1.86 7.79 4.36
CA ALA A 293 -2.67 8.98 4.66
C ALA A 293 -2.15 9.81 5.86
N LEU A 294 -1.21 9.29 6.65
CA LEU A 294 -0.53 10.07 7.68
C LEU A 294 0.35 11.15 7.05
N SER A 295 0.36 12.34 7.63
CA SER A 295 1.33 13.38 7.29
C SER A 295 2.76 12.89 7.57
N ASN A 296 3.73 13.54 6.95
CA ASN A 296 5.14 13.18 7.16
C ASN A 296 5.56 13.29 8.62
N THR A 297 5.06 14.30 9.33
CA THR A 297 5.30 14.50 10.77
C THR A 297 4.71 13.36 11.60
N GLU A 298 3.46 12.99 11.33
CA GLU A 298 2.80 11.87 12.00
C GLU A 298 3.57 10.56 11.80
N ARG A 299 4.03 10.28 10.57
CA ARG A 299 4.85 9.09 10.27
C ARG A 299 6.16 9.09 11.06
N LEU A 300 6.85 10.22 11.14
CA LEU A 300 8.10 10.34 11.90
C LEU A 300 7.87 10.06 13.40
N LEU A 301 6.82 10.63 13.98
CA LEU A 301 6.52 10.44 15.38
C LEU A 301 6.14 8.98 15.70
N GLN A 302 5.32 8.34 14.83
CA GLN A 302 5.02 6.93 14.98
C GLN A 302 6.28 6.05 14.83
N TRP A 303 7.15 6.37 13.88
CA TRP A 303 8.43 5.68 13.72
C TRP A 303 9.30 5.77 14.97
N ARG A 304 9.45 6.97 15.54
CA ARG A 304 10.21 7.17 16.79
C ARG A 304 9.59 6.46 17.98
N MET A 305 8.26 6.52 18.12
CA MET A 305 7.53 5.78 19.15
C MET A 305 7.87 4.28 19.12
N ILE A 306 7.91 3.68 17.93
CA ILE A 306 8.26 2.27 17.74
C ILE A 306 9.74 2.04 18.07
N GLN A 307 10.64 2.88 17.53
CA GLN A 307 12.09 2.75 17.70
C GLN A 307 12.52 2.87 19.16
N GLN A 308 11.85 3.73 19.94
CA GLN A 308 12.08 3.93 21.37
C GLN A 308 11.48 2.83 22.26
N GLY A 309 10.79 1.85 21.67
CA GLY A 309 10.14 0.77 22.43
C GLY A 309 8.84 1.19 23.14
N ASN A 310 8.26 2.32 22.77
CA ASN A 310 6.99 2.82 23.33
C ASN A 310 5.75 2.23 22.63
N ALA A 311 5.93 1.33 21.67
CA ALA A 311 4.87 0.60 21.00
C ALA A 311 5.12 -0.91 21.09
N ASP A 312 4.09 -1.66 21.45
CA ASP A 312 4.11 -3.14 21.47
C ASP A 312 3.38 -3.72 20.25
N ILE A 313 2.47 -2.95 19.68
CA ILE A 313 1.70 -3.34 18.51
C ILE A 313 1.88 -2.27 17.44
N VAL A 314 2.17 -2.73 16.22
CA VAL A 314 2.13 -1.87 15.02
C VAL A 314 1.05 -2.38 14.09
N VAL A 315 0.13 -1.49 13.71
CA VAL A 315 -0.84 -1.76 12.64
C VAL A 315 -0.57 -0.82 11.47
N GLY A 316 -0.58 -1.35 10.27
CA GLY A 316 -0.35 -0.50 9.12
C GLY A 316 -0.54 -1.18 7.77
N THR A 317 -0.29 -0.41 6.73
CA THR A 317 -0.35 -0.90 5.35
C THR A 317 0.98 -1.54 4.95
N ARG A 318 1.14 -1.91 3.70
CA ARG A 318 2.33 -2.58 3.14
C ARG A 318 3.66 -2.11 3.73
N SER A 319 3.89 -0.80 3.82
CA SER A 319 5.16 -0.24 4.30
C SER A 319 5.42 -0.45 5.79
N ALA A 320 4.40 -0.76 6.58
CA ALA A 320 4.57 -1.07 8.00
C ALA A 320 5.39 -2.36 8.24
N VAL A 321 5.59 -3.17 7.22
CA VAL A 321 6.49 -4.34 7.28
C VAL A 321 7.92 -3.95 7.64
N PHE A 322 8.32 -2.69 7.46
CA PHE A 322 9.63 -2.16 7.84
C PHE A 322 9.64 -1.43 9.20
N ALA A 323 8.55 -1.42 9.94
CA ALA A 323 8.53 -0.79 11.26
C ALA A 323 9.69 -1.28 12.14
N PRO A 324 10.43 -0.39 12.85
CA PRO A 324 11.59 -0.75 13.67
C PRO A 324 11.18 -1.40 15.00
N LEU A 325 10.28 -2.37 14.92
CA LEU A 325 9.74 -3.12 16.05
C LEU A 325 10.69 -4.26 16.38
N GLN A 326 11.21 -4.27 17.59
CA GLN A 326 12.13 -5.30 18.07
C GLN A 326 11.36 -6.42 18.78
N ASN A 327 11.96 -7.59 18.89
CA ASN A 327 11.40 -8.76 19.58
C ASN A 327 9.99 -9.14 19.06
N LEU A 328 9.85 -9.20 17.72
CA LEU A 328 8.61 -9.62 17.07
C LEU A 328 8.29 -11.09 17.38
N GLY A 329 7.06 -11.34 17.86
CA GLY A 329 6.53 -12.69 18.07
C GLY A 329 5.48 -13.09 17.04
N LEU A 330 4.80 -12.08 16.46
CA LEU A 330 3.66 -12.31 15.58
C LEU A 330 3.65 -11.29 14.46
N ILE A 331 3.50 -11.79 13.23
CA ILE A 331 3.26 -10.97 12.03
C ILE A 331 1.97 -11.46 11.39
N ILE A 332 0.97 -10.60 11.24
CA ILE A 332 -0.31 -10.91 10.60
C ILE A 332 -0.42 -10.17 9.28
N LEU A 333 -0.77 -10.88 8.20
CA LEU A 333 -1.21 -10.28 6.94
C LEU A 333 -2.69 -10.58 6.76
N ASP A 334 -3.54 -9.60 7.02
CA ASP A 334 -4.99 -9.73 6.79
C ASP A 334 -5.32 -9.47 5.33
N GLU A 335 -6.33 -10.16 4.79
CA GLU A 335 -6.70 -10.14 3.37
C GLU A 335 -5.44 -10.30 2.48
N GLU A 336 -4.65 -11.35 2.73
CA GLU A 336 -3.31 -11.56 2.17
C GLU A 336 -3.28 -11.62 0.63
N GLN A 337 -4.43 -11.91 -0.01
CA GLN A 337 -4.57 -11.94 -1.47
C GLN A 337 -4.50 -10.55 -2.12
N GLU A 338 -4.59 -9.47 -1.32
CA GLU A 338 -4.65 -8.13 -1.87
C GLU A 338 -3.37 -7.73 -2.61
N HIS A 339 -3.54 -7.24 -3.83
CA HIS A 339 -2.41 -6.82 -4.67
C HIS A 339 -1.66 -5.61 -4.10
N THR A 340 -2.29 -4.81 -3.23
CA THR A 340 -1.67 -3.65 -2.57
C THR A 340 -0.47 -4.01 -1.69
N TYR A 341 -0.28 -5.28 -1.34
CA TYR A 341 0.92 -5.79 -0.70
C TYR A 341 2.15 -5.85 -1.62
N GLN A 342 1.98 -5.59 -2.92
CA GLN A 342 3.07 -5.43 -3.86
C GLN A 342 3.37 -3.96 -4.12
N SER A 343 4.65 -3.59 -4.18
CA SER A 343 5.07 -2.23 -4.49
C SER A 343 5.10 -2.02 -6.00
N GLU A 344 4.45 -0.96 -6.49
CA GLU A 344 4.46 -0.57 -7.90
C GLU A 344 5.71 0.24 -8.28
N SER A 345 6.38 0.84 -7.28
CA SER A 345 7.61 1.63 -7.46
C SER A 345 8.84 0.85 -7.00
N SER A 346 10.03 1.21 -7.51
CA SER A 346 11.30 0.62 -7.07
C SER A 346 11.60 0.94 -5.58
N PRO A 347 12.04 -0.09 -4.82
CA PRO A 347 12.03 -1.52 -5.14
C PRO A 347 10.62 -2.08 -5.20
N ARG A 348 10.35 -2.89 -6.21
CA ARG A 348 9.05 -3.54 -6.40
C ARG A 348 8.91 -4.76 -5.49
N TYR A 349 8.94 -4.53 -4.18
CA TYR A 349 8.92 -5.59 -3.19
C TYR A 349 7.49 -6.09 -2.89
N SER A 350 7.43 -7.34 -2.45
CA SER A 350 6.23 -7.94 -1.86
C SER A 350 6.34 -7.93 -0.34
N ALA A 351 5.31 -7.41 0.34
CA ALA A 351 5.24 -7.49 1.80
C ALA A 351 5.24 -8.92 2.31
N HIS A 352 4.71 -9.89 1.54
CA HIS A 352 4.77 -11.32 1.87
C HIS A 352 6.21 -11.81 2.00
N ASP A 353 7.08 -11.47 1.04
CA ASP A 353 8.47 -11.92 1.06
C ASP A 353 9.26 -11.25 2.19
N VAL A 354 9.02 -9.95 2.42
CA VAL A 354 9.65 -9.22 3.53
C VAL A 354 9.17 -9.76 4.88
N ALA A 355 7.87 -10.03 5.02
CA ALA A 355 7.30 -10.61 6.25
C ALA A 355 7.87 -12.01 6.53
N LYS A 356 8.02 -12.87 5.50
CA LYS A 356 8.70 -14.18 5.61
C LYS A 356 10.14 -14.03 6.09
N LYS A 357 10.90 -13.08 5.50
CA LYS A 357 12.28 -12.80 5.91
C LYS A 357 12.34 -12.34 7.36
N ARG A 358 11.46 -11.41 7.76
CA ARG A 358 11.40 -10.92 9.15
C ARG A 358 11.02 -12.01 10.14
N ALA A 359 9.97 -12.79 9.83
CA ALA A 359 9.57 -13.91 10.70
C ALA A 359 10.72 -14.90 10.92
N ALA A 360 11.49 -15.19 9.86
CA ALA A 360 12.65 -16.06 9.98
C ALA A 360 13.80 -15.45 10.81
N MET A 361 14.01 -14.12 10.72
CA MET A 361 15.05 -13.43 11.50
C MET A 361 14.74 -13.36 13.00
N GLU A 362 13.46 -13.24 13.34
CA GLU A 362 13.01 -12.98 14.72
C GLU A 362 12.32 -14.19 15.37
N ASN A 363 12.32 -15.36 14.74
CA ASN A 363 11.61 -16.58 15.20
C ASN A 363 10.14 -16.28 15.53
N ALA A 364 9.46 -15.55 14.63
CA ALA A 364 8.08 -15.12 14.80
C ALA A 364 7.10 -16.04 14.06
N LEU A 365 5.87 -16.12 14.56
CA LEU A 365 4.76 -16.68 13.81
C LEU A 365 4.33 -15.72 12.71
N LEU A 366 4.31 -16.17 11.45
CA LEU A 366 3.74 -15.47 10.31
C LEU A 366 2.36 -16.03 10.00
N LEU A 367 1.33 -15.23 10.21
CA LEU A 367 -0.06 -15.60 9.95
C LEU A 367 -0.59 -14.89 8.71
N PHE A 368 -0.85 -15.65 7.65
CA PHE A 368 -1.65 -15.21 6.50
C PHE A 368 -3.11 -15.43 6.81
N ALA A 369 -3.97 -14.48 6.50
CA ALA A 369 -5.39 -14.62 6.74
C ALA A 369 -6.21 -14.12 5.54
N SER A 370 -7.18 -14.93 5.12
CA SER A 370 -8.04 -14.61 3.99
C SER A 370 -9.30 -15.48 3.95
N ALA A 371 -10.34 -14.98 3.29
CA ALA A 371 -11.47 -15.78 2.83
C ALA A 371 -11.22 -16.37 1.42
N THR A 372 -10.32 -15.76 0.68
CA THR A 372 -9.96 -16.10 -0.70
C THR A 372 -8.44 -16.02 -0.84
N PRO A 373 -7.68 -16.91 -0.17
CA PRO A 373 -6.23 -16.83 -0.13
C PRO A 373 -5.63 -16.89 -1.54
N ARG A 374 -4.40 -16.40 -1.69
CA ARG A 374 -3.66 -16.57 -2.95
C ARG A 374 -3.46 -18.05 -3.22
N THR A 375 -3.61 -18.45 -4.47
CA THR A 375 -3.44 -19.85 -4.89
C THR A 375 -2.09 -20.42 -4.44
N GLU A 376 -1.02 -19.60 -4.44
CA GLU A 376 0.31 -20.00 -3.98
C GLU A 376 0.35 -20.25 -2.46
N THR A 377 -0.31 -19.40 -1.67
CA THR A 377 -0.37 -19.53 -0.21
C THR A 377 -1.20 -20.76 0.18
N TYR A 378 -2.35 -20.93 -0.47
CA TYR A 378 -3.20 -22.11 -0.24
C TYR A 378 -2.52 -23.42 -0.66
N GLN A 379 -1.82 -23.44 -1.82
CA GLN A 379 -1.00 -24.58 -2.24
C GLN A 379 0.09 -24.91 -1.20
N ALA A 380 0.74 -23.89 -0.64
CA ALA A 380 1.74 -24.11 0.40
C ALA A 380 1.13 -24.71 1.66
N ALA A 381 -0.10 -24.32 2.02
CA ALA A 381 -0.81 -24.86 3.16
C ALA A 381 -1.29 -26.30 2.94
N VAL A 382 -1.91 -26.59 1.79
CA VAL A 382 -2.37 -27.95 1.44
C VAL A 382 -1.19 -28.92 1.30
N SER A 383 -0.02 -28.46 0.84
CA SER A 383 1.20 -29.28 0.76
C SER A 383 1.96 -29.43 2.09
N GLY A 384 1.44 -28.91 3.21
CA GLY A 384 2.05 -29.02 4.53
C GLY A 384 3.25 -28.11 4.78
N ARG A 385 3.57 -27.18 3.86
CA ARG A 385 4.62 -26.16 4.05
C ARG A 385 4.20 -25.01 4.97
N LEU A 386 2.90 -24.80 5.11
CA LEU A 386 2.27 -23.90 6.06
C LEU A 386 1.22 -24.69 6.84
N ARG A 387 0.98 -24.35 8.09
CA ARG A 387 -0.16 -24.90 8.82
C ARG A 387 -1.45 -24.31 8.23
N LEU A 388 -2.41 -25.16 7.84
CA LEU A 388 -3.74 -24.73 7.45
C LEU A 388 -4.67 -24.77 8.65
N VAL A 389 -5.25 -23.62 8.99
CA VAL A 389 -6.29 -23.47 10.01
C VAL A 389 -7.54 -22.93 9.35
N THR A 390 -8.68 -23.59 9.53
CA THR A 390 -9.92 -23.26 8.79
C THR A 390 -11.03 -22.83 9.73
N LEU A 391 -11.77 -21.78 9.34
CA LEU A 391 -13.02 -21.32 9.96
C LEU A 391 -14.13 -21.47 8.91
N GLN A 392 -14.90 -22.54 9.00
CA GLN A 392 -15.88 -22.91 7.96
C GLN A 392 -17.21 -22.14 8.08
N HIS A 393 -17.55 -21.66 9.28
CA HIS A 393 -18.86 -21.06 9.54
C HIS A 393 -18.74 -19.57 9.81
N ARG A 394 -19.78 -18.83 9.40
CA ARG A 394 -19.93 -17.41 9.79
C ARG A 394 -20.22 -17.32 11.30
N TYR A 395 -19.66 -16.29 11.94
CA TYR A 395 -19.92 -16.05 13.35
C TYR A 395 -21.43 -15.87 13.61
N GLY A 396 -21.96 -16.61 14.59
CA GLY A 396 -23.37 -16.63 14.92
C GLY A 396 -24.26 -17.50 13.99
N GLY A 397 -23.65 -18.39 13.15
CA GLY A 397 -24.40 -19.35 12.33
C GLY A 397 -25.24 -18.72 11.20
N ARG A 398 -24.93 -17.51 10.77
CA ARG A 398 -25.69 -16.77 9.75
C ARG A 398 -25.54 -17.39 8.36
N PRO A 399 -26.64 -17.51 7.57
CA PRO A 399 -26.55 -18.01 6.21
C PRO A 399 -25.77 -17.05 5.29
N LEU A 400 -25.24 -17.57 4.20
CA LEU A 400 -24.71 -16.77 3.12
C LEU A 400 -25.84 -16.01 2.41
N PRO A 401 -25.58 -14.81 1.85
CA PRO A 401 -26.55 -14.12 0.99
C PRO A 401 -26.90 -14.97 -0.24
N THR A 402 -28.12 -14.83 -0.71
CA THR A 402 -28.52 -15.42 -2.00
C THR A 402 -27.85 -14.65 -3.14
N VAL A 403 -27.40 -15.38 -4.17
CA VAL A 403 -26.74 -14.78 -5.35
C VAL A 403 -27.55 -15.13 -6.59
N ASP A 404 -27.96 -14.11 -7.32
CA ASP A 404 -28.63 -14.26 -8.61
C ASP A 404 -27.77 -13.64 -9.72
N PHE A 405 -27.72 -14.31 -10.86
CA PHE A 405 -27.08 -13.78 -12.06
C PHE A 405 -28.13 -13.15 -12.99
N ILE A 406 -27.73 -12.05 -13.64
CA ILE A 406 -28.51 -11.37 -14.66
C ILE A 406 -27.74 -11.47 -15.98
N ASP A 407 -28.34 -12.14 -16.98
CA ASP A 407 -27.75 -12.28 -18.32
C ASP A 407 -27.95 -10.97 -19.11
N MET A 408 -26.88 -10.21 -19.28
CA MET A 408 -26.89 -8.94 -20.01
C MET A 408 -27.14 -9.11 -21.52
N ARG A 409 -26.95 -10.31 -22.07
CA ARG A 409 -27.32 -10.60 -23.48
C ARG A 409 -28.82 -10.68 -23.63
N ALA A 410 -29.51 -11.27 -22.65
CA ALA A 410 -30.97 -11.31 -22.63
C ALA A 410 -31.58 -9.91 -22.44
N GLU A 411 -30.99 -9.09 -21.57
CA GLU A 411 -31.39 -7.68 -21.38
C GLU A 411 -31.23 -6.88 -22.71
N LEU A 412 -30.11 -7.04 -23.41
CA LEU A 412 -29.87 -6.38 -24.69
C LEU A 412 -30.88 -6.86 -25.76
N ALA A 413 -31.16 -8.16 -25.84
CA ALA A 413 -32.14 -8.74 -26.76
C ALA A 413 -33.56 -8.26 -26.46
N ALA A 414 -33.89 -7.97 -25.20
CA ALA A 414 -35.15 -7.38 -24.75
C ALA A 414 -35.22 -5.84 -25.01
N GLY A 415 -34.21 -5.25 -25.65
CA GLY A 415 -34.17 -3.83 -25.99
C GLY A 415 -33.65 -2.91 -24.90
N ASN A 416 -32.98 -3.43 -23.87
CA ASN A 416 -32.34 -2.63 -22.83
C ASN A 416 -30.82 -2.49 -23.09
N PRO A 417 -30.35 -1.39 -23.71
CA PRO A 417 -28.93 -1.15 -23.98
C PRO A 417 -28.19 -0.48 -22.80
N ARG A 418 -28.85 -0.35 -21.64
CA ARG A 418 -28.32 0.35 -20.46
C ARG A 418 -27.31 -0.50 -19.72
N GLU A 419 -26.47 0.16 -18.93
CA GLU A 419 -25.52 -0.50 -18.02
C GLU A 419 -26.26 -1.14 -16.84
N VAL A 420 -27.41 -0.58 -16.44
CA VAL A 420 -28.27 -1.09 -15.38
C VAL A 420 -29.42 -1.90 -15.99
N SER A 421 -29.49 -3.20 -15.67
CA SER A 421 -30.58 -4.07 -16.11
C SER A 421 -31.91 -3.69 -15.47
N ALA A 422 -33.00 -4.03 -16.13
CA ALA A 422 -34.34 -3.80 -15.58
C ALA A 422 -34.54 -4.51 -14.24
N ARG A 423 -34.06 -5.76 -14.11
CA ARG A 423 -34.12 -6.54 -12.86
C ARG A 423 -33.30 -5.90 -11.74
N MET A 424 -32.13 -5.30 -12.03
CA MET A 424 -31.33 -4.58 -11.04
C MET A 424 -32.07 -3.32 -10.57
N ALA A 425 -32.63 -2.53 -11.50
CA ALA A 425 -33.37 -1.33 -11.15
C ALA A 425 -34.59 -1.65 -10.27
N GLN A 426 -35.36 -2.69 -10.62
CA GLN A 426 -36.47 -3.16 -9.80
C GLN A 426 -36.03 -3.58 -8.40
N ALA A 427 -34.95 -4.35 -8.25
CA ALA A 427 -34.45 -4.79 -6.96
C ALA A 427 -33.95 -3.63 -6.08
N LEU A 428 -33.38 -2.58 -6.69
CA LEU A 428 -32.99 -1.35 -6.00
C LEU A 428 -34.21 -0.59 -5.48
N GLU A 429 -35.26 -0.47 -6.31
CA GLU A 429 -36.50 0.18 -5.92
C GLU A 429 -37.19 -0.56 -4.77
N GLU A 430 -37.34 -1.90 -4.87
CA GLU A 430 -37.89 -2.74 -3.81
C GLU A 430 -37.11 -2.60 -2.49
N THR A 431 -35.77 -2.50 -2.56
CA THR A 431 -34.91 -2.36 -1.38
C THR A 431 -35.11 -0.99 -0.73
N MET A 432 -35.19 0.06 -1.55
CA MET A 432 -35.44 1.42 -1.10
C MET A 432 -36.84 1.56 -0.46
N ASP A 433 -37.86 0.94 -1.04
CA ASP A 433 -39.25 0.96 -0.52
C ASP A 433 -39.35 0.29 0.85
N ARG A 434 -38.46 -0.67 1.17
CA ARG A 434 -38.35 -1.28 2.50
C ARG A 434 -37.56 -0.43 3.50
N GLY A 435 -37.05 0.73 3.11
CA GLY A 435 -36.18 1.56 3.94
C GLY A 435 -34.79 0.94 4.20
N GLU A 436 -34.36 0.10 3.29
CA GLU A 436 -33.05 -0.58 3.31
C GLU A 436 -32.10 0.10 2.34
N GLN A 437 -30.80 -0.25 2.44
CA GLN A 437 -29.74 0.35 1.62
C GLN A 437 -29.15 -0.67 0.65
N SER A 438 -28.60 -0.14 -0.44
CA SER A 438 -27.94 -0.94 -1.49
C SER A 438 -26.52 -0.48 -1.73
N ILE A 439 -25.63 -1.42 -2.06
CA ILE A 439 -24.29 -1.14 -2.56
C ILE A 439 -24.19 -1.60 -4.01
N LEU A 440 -23.81 -0.70 -4.92
CA LEU A 440 -23.49 -1.04 -6.30
C LEU A 440 -22.01 -0.93 -6.56
N LEU A 441 -21.40 -2.06 -6.88
CA LEU A 441 -20.01 -2.15 -7.29
C LEU A 441 -19.93 -2.09 -8.82
N LEU A 442 -19.26 -1.06 -9.33
CA LEU A 442 -18.86 -1.01 -10.72
C LEU A 442 -17.41 -1.51 -10.85
N ASN A 443 -17.25 -2.71 -11.38
CA ASN A 443 -15.90 -3.26 -11.62
C ASN A 443 -15.43 -2.94 -13.02
N ARG A 444 -15.10 -1.67 -13.25
CA ARG A 444 -14.59 -1.21 -14.55
C ARG A 444 -13.36 -0.34 -14.35
N ARG A 445 -12.18 -0.97 -14.24
CA ARG A 445 -10.91 -0.27 -14.34
C ARG A 445 -10.67 0.08 -15.82
N GLY A 446 -10.54 1.38 -16.14
CA GLY A 446 -10.01 1.82 -17.42
C GLY A 446 -11.01 2.43 -18.42
N TYR A 447 -12.30 2.52 -18.13
CA TYR A 447 -13.20 3.31 -18.97
C TYR A 447 -13.39 4.71 -18.40
N ARG A 448 -12.41 5.53 -18.73
CA ARG A 448 -12.50 6.99 -18.63
C ARG A 448 -13.31 7.49 -19.81
N THR A 449 -13.99 8.61 -19.68
CA THR A 449 -14.65 9.28 -20.81
C THR A 449 -13.64 9.50 -21.92
N VAL A 450 -13.66 8.69 -22.96
CA VAL A 450 -12.70 8.81 -24.08
C VAL A 450 -13.39 9.37 -25.31
N GLY A 451 -12.62 10.10 -26.10
CA GLY A 451 -13.10 10.52 -27.44
C GLY A 451 -13.03 9.37 -28.42
N MET A 452 -14.17 8.93 -28.95
CA MET A 452 -14.27 7.87 -29.96
C MET A 452 -15.05 8.36 -31.18
N CYS A 453 -14.59 7.98 -32.35
CA CYS A 453 -15.30 8.30 -33.59
C CYS A 453 -16.50 7.36 -33.80
N GLN A 454 -17.69 7.93 -34.09
CA GLN A 454 -18.89 7.14 -34.37
C GLN A 454 -18.78 6.31 -35.65
N SER A 455 -18.01 6.80 -36.65
CA SER A 455 -17.94 6.18 -37.97
C SER A 455 -16.88 5.10 -38.10
N CYS A 456 -15.66 5.31 -37.57
CA CYS A 456 -14.54 4.36 -37.72
C CYS A 456 -14.03 3.75 -36.41
N GLY A 457 -14.60 4.12 -35.26
CA GLY A 457 -14.16 3.60 -33.97
C GLY A 457 -12.81 4.13 -33.47
N HIS A 458 -12.18 5.09 -34.18
CA HIS A 458 -10.91 5.67 -33.78
C HIS A 458 -11.01 6.31 -32.40
N VAL A 459 -10.07 5.95 -31.48
CA VAL A 459 -9.97 6.51 -30.13
C VAL A 459 -8.79 7.46 -30.06
N LEU A 460 -9.03 8.69 -29.57
CA LEU A 460 -7.97 9.68 -29.39
C LEU A 460 -6.99 9.22 -28.31
N LYS A 461 -5.73 9.07 -28.71
CA LYS A 461 -4.62 8.63 -27.83
C LYS A 461 -3.65 9.77 -27.53
N CYS A 462 -3.03 9.69 -26.38
CA CYS A 462 -1.96 10.61 -26.03
C CYS A 462 -0.73 10.37 -26.91
N PRO A 463 -0.16 11.41 -27.56
CA PRO A 463 1.01 11.24 -28.43
C PRO A 463 2.27 10.80 -27.65
N ASN A 464 2.33 11.13 -26.35
CA ASN A 464 3.47 10.79 -25.48
C ASN A 464 3.34 9.42 -24.80
N CYS A 465 2.09 8.92 -24.61
CA CYS A 465 1.84 7.73 -23.78
C CYS A 465 1.08 6.62 -24.51
N SER A 466 0.60 6.84 -25.72
CA SER A 466 -0.20 5.89 -26.51
C SER A 466 -1.44 5.33 -25.80
N VAL A 467 -1.82 5.91 -24.65
CA VAL A 467 -3.05 5.57 -23.93
C VAL A 467 -4.20 6.47 -24.37
N PRO A 468 -5.46 6.04 -24.29
CA PRO A 468 -6.60 6.89 -24.54
C PRO A 468 -6.56 8.16 -23.69
N LEU A 469 -6.87 9.30 -24.30
CA LEU A 469 -7.06 10.56 -23.58
C LEU A 469 -8.42 10.58 -22.91
N VAL A 470 -8.47 11.13 -21.70
CA VAL A 470 -9.67 11.20 -20.88
C VAL A 470 -10.33 12.55 -20.99
N TYR A 471 -11.61 12.59 -21.32
CA TYR A 471 -12.40 13.81 -21.36
C TYR A 471 -12.90 14.20 -19.96
N HIS A 472 -12.61 15.42 -19.55
CA HIS A 472 -13.11 16.02 -18.31
C HIS A 472 -14.20 17.05 -18.63
N LYS A 473 -15.45 16.68 -18.37
CA LYS A 473 -16.63 17.53 -18.67
C LYS A 473 -16.57 18.93 -18.01
N PRO A 474 -16.15 19.08 -16.74
CA PRO A 474 -16.05 20.40 -16.10
C PRO A 474 -15.02 21.33 -16.74
N GLN A 475 -13.96 20.79 -17.31
CA GLN A 475 -12.85 21.55 -17.91
C GLN A 475 -12.92 21.59 -19.44
N GLN A 476 -13.89 20.90 -20.05
CA GLN A 476 -14.08 20.75 -21.49
C GLN A 476 -12.75 20.46 -22.22
N ALA A 477 -11.96 19.55 -21.69
CA ALA A 477 -10.63 19.21 -22.19
C ALA A 477 -10.34 17.72 -22.07
N LEU A 478 -9.45 17.24 -22.94
CA LEU A 478 -8.89 15.88 -22.86
C LEU A 478 -7.57 15.91 -22.11
N PHE A 479 -7.36 14.96 -21.21
CA PHE A 479 -6.15 14.84 -20.41
C PHE A 479 -5.54 13.45 -20.50
N CYS A 480 -4.23 13.40 -20.48
CA CYS A 480 -3.46 12.20 -20.21
C CYS A 480 -3.09 12.17 -18.73
N HIS A 481 -3.65 11.26 -17.94
CA HIS A 481 -3.34 11.13 -16.50
C HIS A 481 -1.94 10.57 -16.21
N HIS A 482 -1.18 10.16 -17.23
CA HIS A 482 0.20 9.69 -17.06
C HIS A 482 1.22 10.81 -17.21
N CYS A 483 1.06 11.69 -18.21
CA CYS A 483 2.03 12.74 -18.48
C CYS A 483 1.48 14.16 -18.39
N GLY A 484 0.20 14.34 -18.05
CA GLY A 484 -0.45 15.65 -17.97
C GLY A 484 -0.74 16.32 -19.33
N HIS A 485 -0.47 15.64 -20.46
CA HIS A 485 -0.77 16.20 -21.78
C HIS A 485 -2.26 16.58 -21.89
N ARG A 486 -2.54 17.78 -22.39
CA ARG A 486 -3.89 18.35 -22.48
C ARG A 486 -4.20 18.75 -23.92
N ILE A 487 -5.44 18.45 -24.37
CA ILE A 487 -6.00 18.95 -25.61
C ILE A 487 -7.24 19.80 -25.29
N SER A 488 -7.22 21.06 -25.68
CA SER A 488 -8.35 21.98 -25.60
C SER A 488 -8.23 23.01 -26.73
N PRO A 489 -9.30 23.28 -27.50
CA PRO A 489 -10.62 22.65 -27.41
C PRO A 489 -10.60 21.18 -27.83
N VAL A 490 -11.63 20.43 -27.41
CA VAL A 490 -11.76 19.02 -27.79
C VAL A 490 -12.12 18.87 -29.26
N PRO A 491 -11.48 17.94 -30.01
CA PRO A 491 -11.80 17.71 -31.43
C PRO A 491 -13.23 17.23 -31.60
N THR A 492 -14.03 17.91 -32.43
CA THR A 492 -15.39 17.48 -32.78
C THR A 492 -15.43 16.56 -33.99
N VAL A 493 -14.34 16.53 -34.75
CA VAL A 493 -14.16 15.76 -36.00
C VAL A 493 -13.02 14.77 -35.83
N CYS A 494 -13.19 13.56 -36.32
CA CYS A 494 -12.18 12.50 -36.25
C CYS A 494 -10.97 12.85 -37.14
N PRO A 495 -9.74 12.78 -36.61
CA PRO A 495 -8.54 13.05 -37.39
C PRO A 495 -8.27 12.00 -38.50
N GLU A 496 -8.84 10.79 -38.39
CA GLU A 496 -8.61 9.70 -39.33
C GLU A 496 -9.60 9.67 -40.48
N CYS A 497 -10.90 9.86 -40.19
CA CYS A 497 -11.94 9.68 -41.22
C CYS A 497 -12.89 10.87 -41.39
N GLY A 498 -12.70 11.97 -40.67
CA GLY A 498 -13.58 13.14 -40.71
C GLY A 498 -14.96 12.92 -40.06
N GLY A 499 -15.24 11.75 -39.50
CA GLY A 499 -16.51 11.45 -38.83
C GLY A 499 -16.67 12.18 -37.49
N LYS A 500 -17.89 12.17 -36.95
CA LYS A 500 -18.19 12.84 -35.67
C LYS A 500 -17.52 12.17 -34.49
N MET A 501 -16.82 12.95 -33.65
CA MET A 501 -16.29 12.49 -32.39
C MET A 501 -17.34 12.54 -31.28
N VAL A 502 -17.42 11.48 -30.49
CA VAL A 502 -18.32 11.37 -29.32
C VAL A 502 -17.48 11.17 -28.07
N TYR A 503 -17.80 11.95 -27.06
CA TYR A 503 -17.18 11.92 -25.76
C TYR A 503 -18.14 11.26 -24.77
N SER A 504 -18.20 9.93 -24.80
CA SER A 504 -19.04 9.15 -23.89
C SER A 504 -18.16 8.45 -22.86
N GLY A 505 -18.48 8.63 -21.60
CA GLY A 505 -17.86 7.89 -20.50
C GLY A 505 -18.71 6.69 -20.14
N PHE A 506 -18.07 5.54 -20.02
CA PHE A 506 -18.61 4.39 -19.31
C PHE A 506 -17.93 4.36 -17.96
N GLY A 507 -18.52 4.96 -16.93
CA GLY A 507 -17.95 5.00 -15.59
C GLY A 507 -19.05 5.17 -14.54
N THR A 508 -18.65 5.31 -13.28
CA THR A 508 -19.56 5.56 -12.16
C THR A 508 -20.51 6.73 -12.42
N GLN A 509 -20.06 7.76 -13.13
CA GLN A 509 -20.87 8.91 -13.45
C GLN A 509 -22.03 8.55 -14.41
N LYS A 510 -21.79 7.73 -15.46
CA LYS A 510 -22.86 7.29 -16.37
C LYS A 510 -23.88 6.41 -15.64
N VAL A 511 -23.40 5.49 -14.81
CA VAL A 511 -24.28 4.65 -14.00
C VAL A 511 -25.08 5.49 -13.01
N GLU A 512 -24.49 6.53 -12.42
CA GLU A 512 -25.21 7.50 -11.56
C GLU A 512 -26.29 8.24 -12.34
N GLU A 513 -26.00 8.74 -13.54
CA GLU A 513 -26.97 9.41 -14.43
C GLU A 513 -28.11 8.47 -14.85
N GLU A 514 -27.80 7.20 -15.20
CA GLU A 514 -28.80 6.18 -15.51
C GLU A 514 -29.69 5.84 -14.30
N LEU A 515 -29.09 5.67 -13.14
CA LEU A 515 -29.83 5.39 -11.90
C LEU A 515 -30.74 6.56 -11.51
N ALA A 516 -30.24 7.81 -11.63
CA ALA A 516 -31.05 9.00 -11.35
C ALA A 516 -32.26 9.12 -12.29
N ALA A 517 -32.12 8.67 -13.54
CA ALA A 517 -33.23 8.63 -14.51
C ALA A 517 -34.21 7.47 -14.24
N LEU A 518 -33.72 6.30 -13.80
CA LEU A 518 -34.53 5.12 -13.51
C LEU A 518 -35.22 5.22 -12.15
N LEU A 519 -34.56 5.79 -11.15
CA LEU A 519 -34.99 5.90 -9.76
C LEU A 519 -34.91 7.37 -9.28
N PRO A 520 -35.82 8.25 -9.73
CA PRO A 520 -35.74 9.69 -9.43
C PRO A 520 -35.82 10.06 -7.95
N LYS A 521 -36.33 9.15 -7.12
CA LYS A 521 -36.46 9.34 -5.66
C LYS A 521 -35.23 8.87 -4.88
N ALA A 522 -34.32 8.14 -5.52
CA ALA A 522 -33.16 7.55 -4.85
C ALA A 522 -32.09 8.61 -4.53
N ARG A 523 -31.60 8.59 -3.32
CA ARG A 523 -30.45 9.38 -2.88
C ARG A 523 -29.19 8.56 -3.12
N ILE A 524 -28.44 8.92 -4.15
CA ILE A 524 -27.26 8.18 -4.61
C ILE A 524 -26.00 8.84 -4.07
N LEU A 525 -25.12 8.07 -3.44
CA LEU A 525 -23.77 8.49 -3.04
C LEU A 525 -22.74 7.82 -3.95
N ARG A 526 -22.07 8.63 -4.78
CA ARG A 526 -20.97 8.13 -5.62
C ARG A 526 -19.62 8.25 -4.93
N MET A 527 -18.87 7.14 -4.88
CA MET A 527 -17.53 7.05 -4.33
C MET A 527 -16.54 6.51 -5.37
N ASP A 528 -15.70 7.38 -5.87
CA ASP A 528 -14.59 7.06 -6.77
C ASP A 528 -13.33 7.87 -6.40
N GLN A 529 -12.22 7.62 -7.12
CA GLN A 529 -10.96 8.34 -6.85
C GLN A 529 -11.07 9.85 -7.01
N ASP A 530 -11.94 10.32 -7.92
CA ASP A 530 -12.12 11.75 -8.19
C ASP A 530 -12.92 12.44 -7.07
N SER A 531 -13.86 11.73 -6.44
CA SER A 531 -14.69 12.25 -5.35
C SER A 531 -14.01 12.21 -3.97
N THR A 532 -12.94 11.40 -3.82
CA THR A 532 -12.29 11.15 -2.53
C THR A 532 -10.95 11.86 -2.35
N GLY A 533 -10.55 12.76 -3.21
CA GLY A 533 -9.24 13.42 -3.24
C GLY A 533 -8.88 14.32 -2.04
N ARG A 534 -9.81 14.62 -1.12
CA ARG A 534 -9.56 15.40 0.10
C ARG A 534 -9.32 14.49 1.29
N LYS A 535 -8.39 14.88 2.18
CA LYS A 535 -8.12 14.17 3.45
C LYS A 535 -9.45 14.01 4.22
N ASN A 536 -9.78 12.80 4.64
CA ASN A 536 -11.00 12.41 5.36
C ASN A 536 -12.33 12.48 4.56
N ALA A 537 -12.33 12.83 3.27
CA ALA A 537 -13.57 12.85 2.48
C ALA A 537 -14.22 11.46 2.40
N HIS A 538 -13.42 10.42 2.19
CA HIS A 538 -13.86 9.03 2.15
C HIS A 538 -14.59 8.62 3.45
N GLU A 539 -14.01 8.93 4.60
CA GLU A 539 -14.58 8.60 5.91
C GLU A 539 -15.88 9.34 6.18
N GLN A 540 -15.92 10.64 5.85
CA GLN A 540 -17.13 11.46 6.00
C GLN A 540 -18.28 10.94 5.11
N MET A 541 -17.99 10.55 3.87
CA MET A 541 -18.98 9.98 2.95
C MET A 541 -19.55 8.68 3.49
N LEU A 542 -18.71 7.77 4.00
CA LEU A 542 -19.16 6.53 4.61
C LEU A 542 -19.98 6.73 5.89
N ALA A 543 -19.59 7.70 6.72
CA ALA A 543 -20.35 8.06 7.91
C ALA A 543 -21.75 8.59 7.57
N ARG A 544 -21.88 9.39 6.49
CA ARG A 544 -23.18 9.85 5.99
C ARG A 544 -24.02 8.72 5.45
N PHE A 545 -23.43 7.77 4.73
CA PHE A 545 -24.14 6.57 4.27
C PHE A 545 -24.61 5.70 5.46
N ALA A 546 -23.75 5.50 6.46
CA ALA A 546 -24.11 4.78 7.69
C ALA A 546 -25.29 5.41 8.45
N ARG A 547 -25.43 6.75 8.40
CA ARG A 547 -26.58 7.49 8.97
C ARG A 547 -27.83 7.49 8.10
N GLN A 548 -27.84 6.69 7.02
CA GLN A 548 -28.98 6.56 6.09
C GLN A 548 -29.35 7.88 5.37
N GLU A 549 -28.37 8.78 5.19
CA GLU A 549 -28.55 9.98 4.37
C GLU A 549 -28.70 9.65 2.87
N TYR A 550 -28.29 8.43 2.48
CA TYR A 550 -28.33 7.91 1.11
C TYR A 550 -28.88 6.49 1.08
N ASP A 551 -29.54 6.14 -0.03
CA ASP A 551 -30.17 4.84 -0.26
C ASP A 551 -29.24 3.89 -1.02
N ILE A 552 -28.46 4.43 -1.97
CA ILE A 552 -27.58 3.68 -2.84
C ILE A 552 -26.14 4.22 -2.73
N LEU A 553 -25.21 3.34 -2.41
CA LEU A 553 -23.77 3.62 -2.48
C LEU A 553 -23.21 3.02 -3.78
N LEU A 554 -22.85 3.89 -4.73
CA LEU A 554 -22.27 3.50 -6.01
C LEU A 554 -20.76 3.76 -5.98
N GLY A 555 -19.95 2.76 -6.29
CA GLY A 555 -18.51 2.96 -6.35
C GLY A 555 -17.74 1.84 -7.02
N THR A 556 -16.40 2.00 -7.02
CA THR A 556 -15.49 0.99 -7.52
C THR A 556 -15.07 0.02 -6.39
N GLN A 557 -14.00 -0.73 -6.54
CA GLN A 557 -13.52 -1.70 -5.53
C GLN A 557 -13.36 -1.13 -4.10
N MET A 558 -13.33 0.20 -3.95
CA MET A 558 -13.26 0.85 -2.63
C MET A 558 -14.51 0.58 -1.78
N VAL A 559 -15.69 0.42 -2.38
CA VAL A 559 -16.95 0.14 -1.67
C VAL A 559 -17.14 -1.34 -1.35
N ALA A 560 -16.33 -2.23 -1.96
CA ALA A 560 -16.40 -3.67 -1.71
C ALA A 560 -15.71 -4.10 -0.41
N LYS A 561 -14.88 -3.23 0.21
CA LYS A 561 -13.93 -3.64 1.25
C LYS A 561 -14.12 -2.86 2.56
N GLY A 562 -13.93 -3.55 3.70
CA GLY A 562 -13.81 -2.94 5.02
C GLY A 562 -15.07 -2.30 5.61
N LEU A 563 -16.20 -2.32 4.92
CA LEU A 563 -17.41 -1.64 5.33
C LEU A 563 -18.45 -2.62 5.91
N ASP A 564 -19.05 -2.23 7.01
CA ASP A 564 -20.13 -2.98 7.66
C ASP A 564 -21.30 -2.04 7.92
N PHE A 565 -22.40 -2.23 7.17
CA PHE A 565 -23.60 -1.42 7.26
C PHE A 565 -24.81 -2.31 7.58
N GLU A 566 -25.47 -2.04 8.68
CA GLU A 566 -26.57 -2.87 9.18
C GLU A 566 -27.79 -2.92 8.24
N LYS A 567 -28.01 -1.86 7.48
CA LYS A 567 -29.17 -1.71 6.59
C LYS A 567 -28.91 -2.14 5.15
N VAL A 568 -27.70 -2.56 4.81
CA VAL A 568 -27.38 -3.02 3.46
C VAL A 568 -27.84 -4.46 3.27
N THR A 569 -28.89 -4.64 2.49
CA THR A 569 -29.50 -5.94 2.16
C THR A 569 -29.29 -6.34 0.71
N LEU A 570 -29.08 -5.37 -0.19
CA LEU A 570 -28.81 -5.62 -1.61
C LEU A 570 -27.41 -5.19 -2.00
N VAL A 571 -26.69 -6.07 -2.70
CA VAL A 571 -25.41 -5.75 -3.32
C VAL A 571 -25.48 -6.08 -4.82
N GLY A 572 -25.21 -5.10 -5.66
CA GLY A 572 -25.14 -5.25 -7.11
C GLY A 572 -23.69 -5.21 -7.63
N VAL A 573 -23.37 -6.07 -8.59
CA VAL A 573 -22.08 -6.07 -9.28
C VAL A 573 -22.29 -5.81 -10.77
N LEU A 574 -21.66 -4.75 -11.28
CA LEU A 574 -21.72 -4.33 -12.67
C LEU A 574 -20.35 -4.47 -13.33
N GLY A 575 -20.31 -4.93 -14.60
CA GLY A 575 -19.10 -4.94 -15.43
C GLY A 575 -18.02 -5.94 -14.98
N ILE A 576 -18.39 -7.08 -14.39
CA ILE A 576 -17.46 -8.13 -13.95
C ILE A 576 -16.70 -8.79 -15.11
N ASP A 577 -17.30 -8.83 -16.29
CA ASP A 577 -16.76 -9.49 -17.49
C ASP A 577 -15.40 -8.92 -17.91
N SER A 578 -15.18 -7.61 -17.71
CA SER A 578 -13.91 -6.98 -18.05
C SER A 578 -12.73 -7.53 -17.21
N MET A 579 -12.99 -8.01 -16.01
CA MET A 579 -11.98 -8.67 -15.17
C MET A 579 -11.89 -10.17 -15.49
N LEU A 580 -13.00 -10.82 -15.79
CA LEU A 580 -13.07 -12.24 -16.14
C LEU A 580 -12.27 -12.54 -17.41
N PHE A 581 -12.38 -11.65 -18.41
CA PHE A 581 -11.64 -11.75 -19.70
C PHE A 581 -10.36 -10.89 -19.69
N GLY A 582 -9.90 -10.47 -18.54
CA GLY A 582 -8.64 -9.71 -18.39
C GLY A 582 -7.41 -10.54 -18.79
N GLN A 583 -6.30 -9.82 -19.07
CA GLN A 583 -5.05 -10.40 -19.54
C GLN A 583 -4.20 -10.82 -18.38
N GLY A 584 -4.11 -11.61 -17.67
CA GLY A 584 -3.24 -11.99 -16.55
C GLY A 584 -3.61 -13.37 -16.01
N PHE A 585 -2.65 -14.12 -15.58
CA PHE A 585 -2.90 -15.44 -15.04
C PHE A 585 -3.71 -15.43 -13.72
N ARG A 586 -3.84 -14.24 -13.07
CA ARG A 586 -4.63 -14.06 -11.84
C ARG A 586 -6.06 -13.58 -12.09
N SER A 587 -6.49 -13.43 -13.34
CA SER A 587 -7.82 -12.87 -13.64
C SER A 587 -8.94 -13.62 -12.93
N PHE A 588 -8.93 -14.93 -12.95
CA PHE A 588 -9.94 -15.77 -12.29
C PHE A 588 -9.87 -15.70 -10.76
N GLU A 589 -8.67 -15.68 -10.20
CA GLU A 589 -8.44 -15.50 -8.76
C GLU A 589 -8.99 -14.15 -8.28
N ASN A 590 -8.72 -13.08 -9.04
CA ASN A 590 -9.21 -11.74 -8.73
C ASN A 590 -10.74 -11.63 -8.82
N VAL A 591 -11.36 -12.27 -9.84
CA VAL A 591 -12.83 -12.33 -9.98
C VAL A 591 -13.44 -13.09 -8.82
N PHE A 592 -12.91 -14.28 -8.52
CA PHE A 592 -13.38 -15.09 -7.40
C PHE A 592 -13.33 -14.31 -6.09
N SER A 593 -12.19 -13.67 -5.80
CA SER A 593 -11.99 -12.87 -4.59
C SER A 593 -12.98 -11.69 -4.52
N LEU A 594 -13.14 -10.94 -5.61
CA LEU A 594 -14.04 -9.80 -5.65
C LEU A 594 -15.50 -10.21 -5.41
N VAL A 595 -15.99 -11.22 -6.14
CA VAL A 595 -17.38 -11.69 -6.00
C VAL A 595 -17.62 -12.21 -4.58
N THR A 596 -16.72 -13.03 -4.04
CA THR A 596 -16.82 -13.54 -2.66
C THR A 596 -16.85 -12.42 -1.61
N GLN A 597 -15.99 -11.40 -1.77
CA GLN A 597 -15.96 -10.25 -0.85
C GLN A 597 -17.26 -9.44 -0.91
N VAL A 598 -17.78 -9.21 -2.12
CA VAL A 598 -19.00 -8.42 -2.34
C VAL A 598 -20.23 -9.16 -1.83
N VAL A 599 -20.38 -10.44 -2.20
CA VAL A 599 -21.45 -11.31 -1.68
C VAL A 599 -21.42 -11.33 -0.15
N GLY A 600 -20.23 -11.41 0.44
CA GLY A 600 -20.06 -11.40 1.89
C GLY A 600 -20.50 -10.10 2.61
N ARG A 601 -20.83 -9.02 1.89
CA ARG A 601 -21.30 -7.74 2.48
C ARG A 601 -22.81 -7.72 2.76
N GLY A 602 -23.59 -8.43 1.97
CA GLY A 602 -25.03 -8.52 2.20
C GLY A 602 -25.37 -9.33 3.45
N GLY A 603 -26.40 -8.91 4.21
CA GLY A 603 -26.96 -9.70 5.30
C GLY A 603 -26.05 -9.89 6.51
N ARG A 604 -25.28 -8.90 6.92
CA ARG A 604 -24.45 -8.95 8.14
C ARG A 604 -25.24 -8.65 9.42
N ALA A 605 -26.36 -7.95 9.30
CA ALA A 605 -27.30 -7.71 10.40
C ALA A 605 -28.34 -8.86 10.54
N LYS A 606 -29.49 -8.58 11.07
CA LYS A 606 -30.60 -9.55 11.24
C LYS A 606 -31.37 -9.86 9.94
N LEU A 607 -31.14 -9.04 8.89
CA LEU A 607 -31.83 -9.15 7.61
C LEU A 607 -31.10 -10.04 6.63
N PRO A 608 -31.80 -10.91 5.84
CA PRO A 608 -31.15 -11.71 4.81
C PRO A 608 -30.59 -10.81 3.70
N GLY A 609 -29.37 -11.10 3.25
CA GLY A 609 -28.74 -10.35 2.16
C GLY A 609 -28.99 -11.01 0.80
N ARG A 610 -29.02 -10.19 -0.25
CA ARG A 610 -29.11 -10.61 -1.65
C ARG A 610 -27.99 -9.96 -2.47
N ALA A 611 -27.39 -10.71 -3.38
CA ALA A 611 -26.44 -10.19 -4.35
C ALA A 611 -26.95 -10.42 -5.77
N LEU A 612 -26.86 -9.39 -6.63
CA LEU A 612 -27.18 -9.46 -8.05
C LEU A 612 -25.92 -9.19 -8.86
N ILE A 613 -25.55 -10.11 -9.76
CA ILE A 613 -24.35 -10.01 -10.58
C ILE A 613 -24.76 -9.94 -12.05
N GLN A 614 -24.47 -8.80 -12.69
CA GLN A 614 -24.70 -8.63 -14.13
C GLN A 614 -23.48 -9.11 -14.93
N THR A 615 -23.71 -10.03 -15.85
CA THR A 615 -22.68 -10.63 -16.69
C THR A 615 -23.24 -11.11 -18.03
N THR A 616 -22.40 -11.23 -19.03
CA THR A 616 -22.73 -11.85 -20.32
C THR A 616 -22.52 -13.36 -20.31
N VAL A 617 -21.96 -13.93 -19.24
CA VAL A 617 -21.63 -15.36 -19.11
C VAL A 617 -22.05 -15.89 -17.73
N PRO A 618 -23.35 -15.93 -17.42
CA PRO A 618 -23.85 -16.31 -16.09
C PRO A 618 -23.41 -17.72 -15.67
N ASP A 619 -23.23 -18.65 -16.60
CA ASP A 619 -22.86 -20.04 -16.33
C ASP A 619 -21.37 -20.27 -16.19
N HIS A 620 -20.55 -19.20 -16.20
CA HIS A 620 -19.10 -19.34 -16.11
C HIS A 620 -18.69 -19.98 -14.76
N PRO A 621 -17.89 -21.08 -14.76
CA PRO A 621 -17.58 -21.85 -13.55
C PRO A 621 -17.01 -21.01 -12.39
N VAL A 622 -16.13 -20.07 -12.69
CA VAL A 622 -15.54 -19.19 -11.67
C VAL A 622 -16.59 -18.33 -10.97
N LEU A 623 -17.58 -17.82 -11.70
CA LEU A 623 -18.66 -17.00 -11.13
C LEU A 623 -19.58 -17.86 -10.24
N GLN A 624 -19.91 -19.08 -10.70
CA GLN A 624 -20.75 -20.01 -9.94
C GLN A 624 -20.06 -20.44 -8.64
N LEU A 625 -18.77 -20.78 -8.69
CA LEU A 625 -17.98 -21.15 -7.51
C LEU A 625 -17.81 -19.97 -6.55
N ALA A 626 -17.60 -18.75 -7.06
CA ALA A 626 -17.47 -17.56 -6.24
C ALA A 626 -18.81 -17.19 -5.55
N ALA A 627 -19.94 -17.36 -6.22
CA ALA A 627 -21.27 -17.18 -5.65
C ALA A 627 -21.53 -18.18 -4.52
N ALA A 628 -21.12 -19.43 -4.69
CA ALA A 628 -21.18 -20.47 -3.67
C ALA A 628 -20.13 -20.30 -2.56
N GLN A 629 -19.17 -19.39 -2.72
CA GLN A 629 -17.98 -19.25 -1.86
C GLN A 629 -17.17 -20.57 -1.72
N ASP A 630 -17.18 -21.41 -2.74
CA ASP A 630 -16.46 -22.70 -2.77
C ASP A 630 -15.04 -22.51 -3.25
N TYR A 631 -14.19 -21.96 -2.37
CA TYR A 631 -12.78 -21.74 -2.68
C TYR A 631 -12.00 -23.04 -2.91
N PRO A 632 -12.21 -24.15 -2.16
CA PRO A 632 -11.50 -25.39 -2.41
C PRO A 632 -11.67 -25.92 -3.84
N ARG A 633 -12.89 -25.95 -4.38
CA ARG A 633 -13.13 -26.38 -5.78
C ARG A 633 -12.57 -25.38 -6.81
N PHE A 634 -12.67 -24.07 -6.52
CA PHE A 634 -12.03 -23.08 -7.37
C PHE A 634 -10.51 -23.33 -7.42
N TYR A 635 -9.88 -23.54 -6.27
CA TYR A 635 -8.45 -23.81 -6.17
C TYR A 635 -8.06 -25.07 -6.96
N GLU A 636 -8.81 -26.17 -6.89
CA GLU A 636 -8.54 -27.40 -7.64
C GLU A 636 -8.47 -27.16 -9.16
N GLN A 637 -9.40 -26.36 -9.69
CA GLN A 637 -9.43 -26.01 -11.11
C GLN A 637 -8.26 -25.08 -11.48
N GLU A 638 -8.06 -24.04 -10.69
CA GLU A 638 -7.03 -23.03 -10.92
C GLU A 638 -5.62 -23.62 -10.81
N ILE A 639 -5.35 -24.48 -9.82
CA ILE A 639 -4.03 -25.07 -9.63
C ILE A 639 -3.66 -26.05 -10.74
N ALA A 640 -4.63 -26.78 -11.28
CA ALA A 640 -4.45 -27.66 -12.42
C ALA A 640 -4.06 -26.87 -13.69
N PHE A 641 -4.76 -25.76 -13.95
CA PHE A 641 -4.43 -24.85 -15.04
C PHE A 641 -3.03 -24.24 -14.89
N ARG A 642 -2.66 -23.77 -13.68
CA ARG A 642 -1.33 -23.19 -13.41
C ARG A 642 -0.22 -24.20 -13.58
N ARG A 643 -0.44 -25.46 -13.19
CA ARG A 643 0.52 -26.54 -13.40
C ARG A 643 0.76 -26.81 -14.87
N PHE A 644 -0.31 -26.94 -15.66
CA PHE A 644 -0.21 -27.15 -17.09
C PHE A 644 0.47 -26.00 -17.82
N SER A 645 0.13 -24.77 -17.45
CA SER A 645 0.64 -23.56 -18.11
C SER A 645 1.98 -23.06 -17.56
N LEU A 646 2.57 -23.74 -16.56
CA LEU A 646 3.76 -23.31 -15.83
C LEU A 646 3.59 -21.87 -15.31
N TYR A 647 2.57 -21.67 -14.48
CA TYR A 647 2.35 -20.43 -13.73
C TYR A 647 2.70 -20.60 -12.24
N PRO A 648 2.91 -19.52 -11.49
CA PRO A 648 3.11 -19.61 -10.04
C PRO A 648 1.97 -20.41 -9.36
N PRO A 649 2.28 -21.35 -8.46
CA PRO A 649 3.55 -21.59 -7.76
C PRO A 649 4.56 -22.53 -8.45
N TYR A 650 4.31 -22.99 -9.65
CA TYR A 650 5.17 -23.96 -10.36
C TYR A 650 6.37 -23.31 -11.05
N CYS A 651 6.35 -22.00 -11.22
CA CYS A 651 7.50 -21.19 -11.59
C CYS A 651 7.44 -19.82 -10.89
N SER A 652 8.45 -19.01 -11.07
CA SER A 652 8.41 -17.58 -10.77
C SER A 652 8.40 -16.81 -12.08
N PHE A 653 7.68 -15.68 -12.10
CA PHE A 653 7.79 -14.72 -13.18
C PHE A 653 8.87 -13.69 -12.87
N CYS A 654 9.68 -13.37 -13.88
CA CYS A 654 10.55 -12.23 -13.87
C CYS A 654 10.35 -11.46 -15.18
N VAL A 655 9.92 -10.22 -15.09
CA VAL A 655 9.79 -9.33 -16.25
C VAL A 655 11.01 -8.41 -16.29
N VAL A 656 11.77 -8.52 -17.39
CA VAL A 656 12.86 -7.59 -17.69
C VAL A 656 12.29 -6.55 -18.66
N GLY A 657 12.10 -5.33 -18.17
CA GLY A 657 11.55 -4.21 -18.93
C GLY A 657 12.64 -3.33 -19.52
N PHE A 658 12.43 -2.87 -20.75
CA PHE A 658 13.33 -1.96 -21.49
C PHE A 658 12.59 -0.69 -21.85
N SER A 659 13.22 0.48 -21.70
CA SER A 659 12.59 1.77 -22.04
C SER A 659 13.57 2.75 -22.65
N GLY A 660 13.14 3.48 -23.71
CA GLY A 660 13.97 4.47 -24.40
C GLY A 660 13.14 5.34 -25.34
N GLU A 661 13.78 6.36 -25.91
CA GLU A 661 13.10 7.36 -26.75
C GLU A 661 12.79 6.85 -28.15
N ARG A 662 13.62 5.96 -28.70
CA ARG A 662 13.50 5.40 -30.03
C ARG A 662 13.16 3.92 -30.00
N GLU A 663 12.03 3.56 -30.58
CA GLU A 663 11.49 2.19 -30.53
C GLU A 663 12.45 1.12 -31.08
N PRO A 664 13.11 1.30 -32.27
CA PRO A 664 14.02 0.28 -32.79
C PRO A 664 15.23 0.01 -31.86
N GLU A 665 15.70 1.04 -31.16
CA GLU A 665 16.82 0.92 -30.20
C GLU A 665 16.40 0.13 -28.95
N VAL A 666 15.19 0.37 -28.45
CA VAL A 666 14.63 -0.35 -27.30
C VAL A 666 14.44 -1.82 -27.63
N PHE A 667 13.92 -2.12 -28.83
CA PHE A 667 13.75 -3.49 -29.30
C PHE A 667 15.10 -4.21 -29.46
N ALA A 668 16.08 -3.53 -30.09
CA ALA A 668 17.43 -4.08 -30.27
C ALA A 668 18.11 -4.35 -28.92
N ALA A 669 17.96 -3.45 -27.95
CA ALA A 669 18.46 -3.60 -26.58
C ALA A 669 17.84 -4.81 -25.89
N ALA A 670 16.52 -4.96 -25.96
CA ALA A 670 15.81 -6.10 -25.39
C ALA A 670 16.23 -7.43 -26.04
N ARG A 671 16.39 -7.45 -27.37
CA ARG A 671 16.87 -8.62 -28.12
C ARG A 671 18.30 -9.01 -27.71
N ARG A 672 19.22 -8.02 -27.63
CA ARG A 672 20.60 -8.26 -27.25
C ARG A 672 20.71 -8.81 -25.83
N PHE A 673 19.97 -8.23 -24.89
CA PHE A 673 19.91 -8.73 -23.53
C PHE A 673 19.41 -10.18 -23.48
N GLY A 674 18.36 -10.51 -24.26
CA GLY A 674 17.85 -11.86 -24.37
C GLY A 674 18.89 -12.86 -24.89
N GLN A 675 19.74 -12.46 -25.87
CA GLN A 675 20.84 -13.28 -26.37
C GLN A 675 21.88 -13.54 -25.28
N LEU A 676 22.36 -12.48 -24.58
CA LEU A 676 23.31 -12.63 -23.47
C LEU A 676 22.78 -13.53 -22.37
N LEU A 677 21.50 -13.40 -22.05
CA LEU A 677 20.83 -14.23 -21.05
C LEU A 677 20.82 -15.70 -21.50
N ALA A 678 20.41 -15.97 -22.74
CA ALA A 678 20.36 -17.31 -23.30
C ALA A 678 21.75 -17.97 -23.33
N GLU A 679 22.81 -17.26 -23.77
CA GLU A 679 24.20 -17.72 -23.79
C GLU A 679 24.66 -18.16 -22.39
N ARG A 680 24.36 -17.36 -21.35
CA ARG A 680 24.75 -17.66 -19.97
C ARG A 680 23.99 -18.85 -19.40
N PHE A 681 22.68 -18.93 -19.64
CA PHE A 681 21.87 -20.04 -19.15
C PHE A 681 22.13 -21.35 -19.88
N ALA A 682 22.62 -21.30 -21.13
CA ALA A 682 23.04 -22.50 -21.85
C ALA A 682 24.19 -23.28 -21.15
N SER A 683 25.03 -22.56 -20.38
CA SER A 683 26.11 -23.15 -19.58
C SER A 683 25.63 -23.70 -18.22
N HIS A 684 24.35 -23.49 -17.85
CA HIS A 684 23.78 -23.85 -16.55
C HIS A 684 22.45 -24.58 -16.72
N PRO A 685 22.46 -25.80 -17.26
CA PRO A 685 21.25 -26.58 -17.58
C PRO A 685 20.43 -26.93 -16.33
N GLU A 686 21.01 -26.89 -15.14
CA GLU A 686 20.35 -27.09 -13.84
C GLU A 686 19.42 -25.90 -13.47
N GLN A 687 19.55 -24.75 -14.16
CA GLN A 687 18.70 -23.58 -13.95
C GLN A 687 17.65 -23.47 -15.06
N PRO A 688 16.42 -23.92 -14.81
CA PRO A 688 15.36 -23.91 -15.82
C PRO A 688 14.98 -22.47 -16.16
N LEU A 689 15.01 -22.13 -17.44
CA LEU A 689 14.61 -20.82 -17.96
C LEU A 689 13.75 -21.00 -19.22
N ARG A 690 12.56 -20.42 -19.20
CA ARG A 690 11.77 -20.21 -20.41
C ARG A 690 11.60 -18.71 -20.64
N MET A 691 12.17 -18.21 -21.70
CA MET A 691 12.12 -16.79 -22.08
C MET A 691 11.07 -16.57 -23.18
N LEU A 692 10.24 -15.57 -23.00
CA LEU A 692 9.24 -15.11 -23.95
C LEU A 692 9.51 -13.66 -24.33
N GLY A 693 9.39 -13.33 -25.58
CA GLY A 693 9.64 -11.98 -26.11
C GLY A 693 10.95 -11.87 -26.91
N PRO A 694 11.44 -10.62 -27.18
CA PRO A 694 10.90 -9.36 -26.70
C PRO A 694 9.51 -9.01 -27.28
N THR A 695 8.62 -8.53 -26.42
CA THR A 695 7.28 -8.07 -26.79
C THR A 695 7.04 -6.64 -26.27
N PRO A 696 6.20 -5.83 -26.95
CA PRO A 696 5.79 -4.56 -26.38
C PRO A 696 5.08 -4.73 -25.04
N MET A 697 5.23 -3.78 -24.13
CA MET A 697 4.40 -3.73 -22.93
C MET A 697 2.97 -3.29 -23.28
N THR A 698 1.99 -3.57 -22.41
CA THR A 698 0.58 -3.17 -22.58
C THR A 698 0.43 -1.68 -22.88
N ILE A 699 1.22 -0.82 -22.22
CA ILE A 699 1.38 0.59 -22.60
C ILE A 699 2.72 0.69 -23.34
N VAL A 700 2.65 0.66 -24.68
CA VAL A 700 3.83 0.64 -25.56
C VAL A 700 4.69 1.90 -25.41
N LYS A 701 4.06 3.06 -25.16
CA LYS A 701 4.75 4.34 -24.98
C LYS A 701 4.22 5.06 -23.75
N LEU A 702 5.12 5.50 -22.88
CA LEU A 702 4.79 6.21 -21.65
C LEU A 702 5.79 7.37 -21.45
N ASN A 703 5.28 8.59 -21.23
CA ASN A 703 6.10 9.79 -21.06
C ASN A 703 7.15 9.98 -22.19
N GLY A 704 6.75 9.76 -23.43
CA GLY A 704 7.64 9.86 -24.59
C GLY A 704 8.58 8.67 -24.81
N ARG A 705 8.60 7.67 -23.92
CA ARG A 705 9.51 6.52 -23.99
C ARG A 705 8.77 5.26 -24.43
N TYR A 706 9.32 4.56 -25.42
CA TYR A 706 8.86 3.23 -25.84
C TYR A 706 9.26 2.17 -24.82
N ARG A 707 8.46 1.11 -24.70
CA ARG A 707 8.59 0.08 -23.66
C ARG A 707 8.42 -1.31 -24.24
N TYR A 708 9.43 -2.15 -24.02
CA TYR A 708 9.45 -3.57 -24.38
C TYR A 708 9.76 -4.42 -23.17
N LYS A 709 9.42 -5.70 -23.21
CA LYS A 709 9.70 -6.65 -22.14
C LYS A 709 10.17 -8.00 -22.64
N LEU A 710 10.97 -8.66 -21.81
CA LEU A 710 11.19 -10.10 -21.81
C LEU A 710 10.49 -10.68 -20.58
N THR A 711 9.70 -11.71 -20.77
CA THR A 711 9.06 -12.43 -19.66
C THR A 711 9.79 -13.76 -19.45
N LEU A 712 10.34 -13.92 -18.26
CA LEU A 712 11.12 -15.09 -17.86
C LEU A 712 10.27 -15.95 -16.91
N LYS A 713 10.02 -17.21 -17.27
CA LYS A 713 9.54 -18.24 -16.36
C LYS A 713 10.75 -18.97 -15.82
N CYS A 714 10.99 -18.86 -14.52
CA CYS A 714 12.24 -19.26 -13.91
C CYS A 714 12.01 -19.84 -12.51
N ARG A 715 13.08 -20.35 -11.91
CA ARG A 715 13.16 -20.64 -10.49
C ARG A 715 13.89 -19.48 -9.81
N ASN A 716 13.18 -18.67 -9.03
CA ASN A 716 13.77 -17.49 -8.37
C ASN A 716 14.56 -17.88 -7.11
N ASP A 717 15.72 -18.55 -7.33
CA ASP A 717 16.69 -18.89 -6.30
C ASP A 717 17.97 -18.01 -6.40
N ALA A 718 18.90 -18.21 -5.48
CA ALA A 718 20.15 -17.44 -5.48
C ALA A 718 20.98 -17.65 -6.76
N PRO A 719 21.17 -18.90 -7.29
CA PRO A 719 21.90 -19.09 -8.56
C PRO A 719 21.24 -18.37 -9.74
N PHE A 720 19.92 -18.44 -9.89
CA PHE A 720 19.22 -17.67 -10.94
C PHE A 720 19.49 -16.17 -10.84
N ARG A 721 19.39 -15.61 -9.63
CA ARG A 721 19.64 -14.18 -9.42
C ARG A 721 21.10 -13.80 -9.69
N ALA A 722 22.06 -14.67 -9.38
CA ALA A 722 23.48 -14.45 -9.71
C ALA A 722 23.70 -14.40 -11.22
N LEU A 723 23.11 -15.36 -11.98
CA LEU A 723 23.19 -15.38 -13.46
C LEU A 723 22.53 -14.15 -14.08
N LEU A 724 21.37 -13.74 -13.58
CA LEU A 724 20.67 -12.54 -14.05
C LEU A 724 21.50 -11.28 -13.77
N ARG A 725 22.13 -11.17 -12.59
CA ARG A 725 23.01 -10.05 -12.23
C ARG A 725 24.23 -9.99 -13.13
N SER A 726 24.92 -11.10 -13.34
CA SER A 726 26.07 -11.17 -14.25
C SER A 726 25.69 -10.82 -15.70
N THR A 727 24.46 -11.12 -16.12
CA THR A 727 23.95 -10.70 -17.43
C THR A 727 23.72 -9.19 -17.50
N LEU A 728 23.19 -8.59 -16.44
CA LEU A 728 23.04 -7.13 -16.34
C LEU A 728 24.39 -6.41 -16.39
N ASP A 729 25.40 -6.94 -15.69
CA ASP A 729 26.75 -6.37 -15.65
C ASP A 729 27.39 -6.43 -17.03
N ALA A 730 27.31 -7.59 -17.72
CA ALA A 730 27.83 -7.72 -19.09
C ALA A 730 27.09 -6.80 -20.08
N TYR A 731 25.76 -6.71 -19.96
CA TYR A 731 24.98 -5.79 -20.80
C TYR A 731 25.36 -4.32 -20.55
N ALA A 732 25.66 -3.94 -19.30
CA ALA A 732 26.11 -2.59 -18.97
C ALA A 732 27.50 -2.25 -19.54
N GLU A 733 28.39 -3.24 -19.66
CA GLU A 733 29.73 -3.09 -20.24
C GLU A 733 29.71 -2.96 -21.78
N GLU A 734 28.68 -3.50 -22.44
CA GLU A 734 28.53 -3.37 -23.89
C GLU A 734 28.33 -1.91 -24.32
N LYS A 735 29.12 -1.49 -25.31
CA LYS A 735 29.01 -0.15 -25.95
C LYS A 735 27.87 -0.17 -26.99
N LEU A 736 26.64 -0.23 -26.54
CA LEU A 736 25.48 -0.13 -27.42
C LEU A 736 25.29 1.31 -27.92
N PRO A 737 24.83 1.53 -29.17
CA PRO A 737 24.61 2.85 -29.75
C PRO A 737 23.62 3.71 -28.95
N ALA A 738 22.65 3.08 -28.28
CA ALA A 738 21.74 3.72 -27.34
C ALA A 738 21.45 2.78 -26.17
N LYS A 739 21.60 3.26 -24.93
CA LYS A 739 21.31 2.52 -23.73
C LYS A 739 19.84 2.68 -23.38
N ALA A 740 19.06 1.61 -23.56
CA ALA A 740 17.72 1.54 -22.97
C ALA A 740 17.82 1.36 -21.45
N GLY A 741 16.94 2.05 -20.73
CA GLY A 741 16.79 1.80 -19.29
C GLY A 741 16.25 0.40 -19.05
N VAL A 742 16.88 -0.36 -18.16
CA VAL A 742 16.49 -1.73 -17.80
C VAL A 742 15.81 -1.73 -16.43
N THR A 743 14.73 -2.47 -16.29
CA THR A 743 14.04 -2.70 -15.01
C THR A 743 13.75 -4.17 -14.83
N ILE A 744 13.80 -4.65 -13.58
CA ILE A 744 13.51 -6.04 -13.24
C ILE A 744 12.33 -6.07 -12.27
N ASP A 745 11.36 -6.95 -12.55
CA ASP A 745 10.17 -7.12 -11.74
C ASP A 745 9.82 -8.60 -11.56
N PHE A 746 9.87 -9.07 -10.31
CA PHE A 746 9.49 -10.44 -9.94
C PHE A 746 8.04 -10.57 -9.48
N ASN A 747 7.32 -9.47 -9.38
CA ASN A 747 5.95 -9.45 -8.87
C ASN A 747 4.92 -9.13 -9.96
N SER A 748 5.37 -8.97 -11.21
CA SER A 748 4.48 -8.72 -12.33
C SER A 748 3.63 -9.96 -12.63
N ASP A 749 2.35 -9.73 -12.94
CA ASP A 749 1.45 -10.78 -13.43
C ASP A 749 1.72 -11.18 -14.89
N GLY A 750 2.86 -10.76 -15.44
CA GLY A 750 3.26 -11.06 -16.82
C GLY A 750 2.88 -9.95 -17.82
N ASP A 751 2.22 -8.87 -17.38
CA ASP A 751 1.79 -7.73 -18.22
C ASP A 751 2.85 -6.64 -18.39
#